data_7fdfc6805d89eebc71c325713344ddc9
#
_entry.id   7fdfc6805d89eebc71c325713344ddc9
#
_cell.length_a   1.000
_cell.length_b   1.000
_cell.length_c   1.000
_cell.angle_alpha   90.00
_cell.angle_beta   90.00
_cell.angle_gamma   90.00
#
_symmetry.space_group_name_H-M   'P 1'
#
loop_
_entity.id
_entity.type
_entity.pdbx_description
1 polymer ?
#
loop_
_entity_poly.entity_id
_entity_poly.type
_entity_poly.pdbx_seq_one_letter_code
_entity_poly.pdbx_strand_id
1 'polypeptide(L)'
;MTGKTLLRAALLAALLWSAPASADTAQAMRTALQLASGKDWDGALAVAPSGAGRDVIEWQRLRAGDGRLGEYEDFLTRNPDWPGLALLREKGEEAVARSEDPARIIAWFQSGPPQTGEGAVTYVRALLAQGRAAEAETEAMRAWVELTFSAEEEAALAALMPDAVGFVHELRLETLLWDGHRAEATRMLPRVSPDLQALAKARLGLQGEAKGVTTLIDAVPKARADDAGLAHDRFIWRMKRDAYDDALEMILARSTSAEALGRPEAWADRRAILSRWLMRQGRPAEAYRVAASHFMAPGGGGASDYADLEFLAGFIALRRLDDPAAALPHFRNLLAAVSTPISLARANYWIGRAEEAAGQDGTASFQAAARHQTAFYGLLAAERLGLTLDAGLLSDTPVPDWRGAAFRQSSVMAAAEVLRAAGDLALAKRFLLHLAESQDETGLAQMAEMVTDWGEPHLEVLIAKAAAERGLILPDAYYPVPAMVPDGLSVSRALALAIARRESEFDPAARSSADARGLMQVLPGTAKLMAGKLGKPFDAGKLTSDPAYNVTLGAAYLAEMIEEFGPSIALIAAGYNAGPGRPRRWISEFGDPRSPDVDIVDWVETIPFAETRTYVMRVAEGVVIYRAKLKGQVGPVRITDELKG
;
A
#
# COMPACT_ATOMS: atom_id res chain seq x y z
N MET A 1 7.81 -46.70 57.36
CA MET A 1 6.43 -46.45 56.92
C MET A 1 6.23 -44.94 56.97
N THR A 2 5.57 -44.39 55.95
CA THR A 2 5.13 -43.01 55.79
C THR A 2 6.18 -42.01 55.28
N GLY A 3 6.07 -41.66 53.99
CA GLY A 3 6.82 -40.58 53.38
C GLY A 3 6.91 -40.56 51.85
N LYS A 4 5.89 -41.12 51.13
CA LYS A 4 5.88 -41.12 49.66
C LYS A 4 4.51 -40.87 49.01
N THR A 5 3.64 -40.06 49.61
CA THR A 5 2.28 -39.87 49.06
C THR A 5 1.83 -38.41 48.95
N LEU A 6 2.76 -37.44 48.98
CA LEU A 6 2.41 -36.00 48.91
C LEU A 6 3.12 -35.24 47.78
N LEU A 7 3.68 -35.90 46.76
CA LEU A 7 4.38 -35.25 45.64
C LEU A 7 3.79 -35.58 44.27
N ARG A 8 2.52 -35.95 44.20
CA ARG A 8 1.82 -36.23 42.91
C ARG A 8 0.59 -35.37 42.64
N ALA A 9 0.30 -34.38 43.47
CA ALA A 9 -0.87 -33.50 43.30
C ALA A 9 -0.54 -32.06 42.80
N ALA A 10 0.72 -31.75 42.50
CA ALA A 10 1.14 -30.38 42.12
C ALA A 10 1.66 -30.28 40.66
N LEU A 11 1.45 -31.25 39.80
CA LEU A 11 1.92 -31.26 38.41
C LEU A 11 0.79 -31.45 37.38
N LEU A 12 -0.45 -31.09 37.71
CA LEU A 12 -1.61 -31.20 36.82
C LEU A 12 -2.31 -29.87 36.56
N ALA A 13 -1.67 -28.73 36.83
CA ALA A 13 -2.27 -27.42 36.67
C ALA A 13 -1.53 -26.50 35.68
N ALA A 14 -0.76 -27.02 34.73
CA ALA A 14 -0.03 -26.19 33.75
C ALA A 14 0.00 -26.82 32.35
N LEU A 15 -1.13 -27.31 31.85
CA LEU A 15 -1.31 -27.69 30.45
C LEU A 15 -2.74 -27.32 30.02
N LEU A 16 -3.07 -26.04 30.10
CA LEU A 16 -4.13 -25.46 29.26
C LEU A 16 -3.52 -25.26 27.87
N TRP A 17 -3.30 -26.35 27.17
CA TRP A 17 -3.15 -26.32 25.72
C TRP A 17 -4.43 -25.72 25.16
N SER A 18 -4.34 -24.66 24.37
CA SER A 18 -5.43 -24.24 23.50
C SER A 18 -5.71 -25.42 22.56
N ALA A 19 -6.69 -26.25 22.88
CA ALA A 19 -7.17 -27.25 21.97
C ALA A 19 -7.62 -26.54 20.66
N PRO A 20 -7.39 -27.14 19.48
CA PRO A 20 -7.95 -26.59 18.24
C PRO A 20 -9.45 -26.38 18.45
N ALA A 21 -9.97 -25.22 18.00
CA ALA A 21 -11.38 -24.86 18.15
C ALA A 21 -12.24 -26.03 17.74
N SER A 22 -13.11 -26.50 18.63
CA SER A 22 -13.98 -27.64 18.33
C SER A 22 -14.86 -27.31 17.12
N ALA A 23 -15.34 -28.31 16.38
CA ALA A 23 -16.25 -28.09 15.24
C ALA A 23 -17.46 -27.24 15.65
N ASP A 24 -17.94 -27.41 16.88
CA ASP A 24 -19.04 -26.63 17.46
C ASP A 24 -18.66 -25.15 17.65
N THR A 25 -17.44 -24.86 18.12
CA THR A 25 -16.92 -23.50 18.27
C THR A 25 -16.80 -22.79 16.90
N ALA A 26 -16.28 -23.50 15.90
CA ALA A 26 -16.15 -22.96 14.53
C ALA A 26 -17.54 -22.68 13.93
N GLN A 27 -18.53 -23.58 14.14
CA GLN A 27 -19.89 -23.37 13.65
C GLN A 27 -20.59 -22.21 14.38
N ALA A 28 -20.45 -22.11 15.70
CA ALA A 28 -20.98 -21.00 16.49
C ALA A 28 -20.43 -19.66 16.03
N MET A 29 -19.10 -19.60 15.76
CA MET A 29 -18.46 -18.37 15.23
C MET A 29 -18.95 -18.03 13.82
N ARG A 30 -19.11 -18.99 12.90
CA ARG A 30 -19.71 -18.74 11.58
C ARG A 30 -21.10 -18.12 11.69
N THR A 31 -21.94 -18.68 12.57
CA THR A 31 -23.30 -18.15 12.81
C THR A 31 -23.24 -16.72 13.37
N ALA A 32 -22.36 -16.48 14.34
CA ALA A 32 -22.16 -15.14 14.91
C ALA A 32 -21.73 -14.11 13.85
N LEU A 33 -20.76 -14.45 13.00
CA LEU A 33 -20.29 -13.58 11.90
C LEU A 33 -21.40 -13.31 10.88
N GLN A 34 -22.23 -14.30 10.56
CA GLN A 34 -23.37 -14.13 9.67
C GLN A 34 -24.42 -13.16 10.24
N LEU A 35 -24.77 -13.28 11.52
CA LEU A 35 -25.67 -12.36 12.23
C LEU A 35 -25.06 -10.95 12.29
N ALA A 36 -23.78 -10.85 12.61
CA ALA A 36 -23.06 -9.58 12.65
C ALA A 36 -23.04 -8.86 11.29
N SER A 37 -22.92 -9.59 10.19
CA SER A 37 -22.98 -9.03 8.84
C SER A 37 -24.34 -8.38 8.53
N GLY A 38 -25.40 -8.85 9.15
CA GLY A 38 -26.75 -8.27 9.13
C GLY A 38 -26.99 -7.21 10.22
N LYS A 39 -25.97 -6.87 11.02
CA LYS A 39 -26.05 -5.98 12.19
C LYS A 39 -26.99 -6.49 13.30
N ASP A 40 -27.31 -7.77 13.34
CA ASP A 40 -27.96 -8.38 14.49
C ASP A 40 -26.91 -8.67 15.58
N TRP A 41 -26.50 -7.59 16.28
CA TRP A 41 -25.43 -7.66 17.28
C TRP A 41 -25.80 -8.49 18.50
N ASP A 42 -27.04 -8.39 18.98
CA ASP A 42 -27.52 -9.14 20.15
C ASP A 42 -27.56 -10.63 19.85
N GLY A 43 -28.12 -11.00 18.68
CA GLY A 43 -28.12 -12.38 18.20
C GLY A 43 -26.70 -12.91 18.00
N ALA A 44 -25.80 -12.10 17.41
CA ALA A 44 -24.40 -12.48 17.19
C ALA A 44 -23.66 -12.72 18.52
N LEU A 45 -23.79 -11.82 19.50
CA LEU A 45 -23.16 -11.92 20.81
C LEU A 45 -23.72 -13.09 21.65
N ALA A 46 -24.99 -13.45 21.47
CA ALA A 46 -25.62 -14.56 22.17
C ALA A 46 -25.06 -15.94 21.72
N VAL A 47 -24.69 -16.07 20.45
CA VAL A 47 -24.18 -17.34 19.89
C VAL A 47 -22.66 -17.38 19.74
N ALA A 48 -21.98 -16.25 19.86
CA ALA A 48 -20.53 -16.16 19.74
C ALA A 48 -19.84 -17.01 20.82
N PRO A 49 -18.77 -17.74 20.46
CA PRO A 49 -17.94 -18.43 21.44
C PRO A 49 -17.39 -17.47 22.50
N SER A 50 -17.33 -17.90 23.75
CA SER A 50 -16.76 -17.10 24.84
C SER A 50 -15.29 -16.75 24.58
N GLY A 51 -14.79 -15.67 25.19
CA GLY A 51 -13.44 -15.15 25.00
C GLY A 51 -13.29 -14.48 23.64
N ALA A 52 -12.22 -14.81 22.90
CA ALA A 52 -11.86 -14.14 21.65
C ALA A 52 -12.99 -14.11 20.60
N GLY A 53 -13.85 -15.13 20.54
CA GLY A 53 -14.99 -15.15 19.62
C GLY A 53 -15.99 -14.04 19.93
N ARG A 54 -16.35 -13.85 21.21
CA ARG A 54 -17.23 -12.78 21.65
C ARG A 54 -16.57 -11.41 21.47
N ASP A 55 -15.29 -11.29 21.80
CA ASP A 55 -14.53 -10.05 21.64
C ASP A 55 -14.43 -9.63 20.16
N VAL A 56 -14.32 -10.56 19.21
CA VAL A 56 -14.38 -10.26 17.77
C VAL A 56 -15.72 -9.64 17.35
N ILE A 57 -16.84 -10.18 17.84
CA ILE A 57 -18.16 -9.64 17.51
C ILE A 57 -18.35 -8.26 18.15
N GLU A 58 -17.92 -8.07 19.39
CA GLU A 58 -17.92 -6.78 20.07
C GLU A 58 -17.08 -5.74 19.32
N TRP A 59 -15.86 -6.13 18.92
CA TRP A 59 -14.98 -5.29 18.10
C TRP A 59 -15.61 -4.86 16.78
N GLN A 60 -16.31 -5.77 16.06
CA GLN A 60 -17.03 -5.42 14.84
C GLN A 60 -18.17 -4.43 15.09
N ARG A 61 -18.95 -4.64 16.17
CA ARG A 61 -20.04 -3.77 16.58
C ARG A 61 -19.55 -2.36 16.90
N LEU A 62 -18.49 -2.26 17.71
CA LEU A 62 -17.89 -0.98 18.07
C LEU A 62 -17.30 -0.26 16.85
N ARG A 63 -16.66 -0.97 15.94
CA ARG A 63 -16.17 -0.41 14.66
C ARG A 63 -17.31 0.08 13.76
N ALA A 64 -18.49 -0.48 13.87
CA ALA A 64 -19.68 -0.01 13.16
C ALA A 64 -20.34 1.23 13.78
N GLY A 65 -19.82 1.75 14.90
CA GLY A 65 -20.39 2.88 15.63
C GLY A 65 -21.52 2.49 16.59
N ASP A 66 -21.79 1.19 16.76
CA ASP A 66 -22.92 0.71 17.54
C ASP A 66 -22.48 0.28 18.95
N GLY A 67 -22.15 1.27 19.78
CA GLY A 67 -21.72 1.06 21.16
C GLY A 67 -22.07 2.21 22.09
N ARG A 68 -22.12 1.92 23.38
CA ARG A 68 -22.20 2.92 24.45
C ARG A 68 -20.80 3.28 24.92
N LEU A 69 -20.59 4.47 25.44
CA LEU A 69 -19.29 4.94 25.89
C LEU A 69 -18.55 3.95 26.79
N GLY A 70 -19.25 3.39 27.82
CA GLY A 70 -18.62 2.38 28.70
C GLY A 70 -18.17 1.12 27.99
N GLU A 71 -18.85 0.70 26.93
CA GLU A 71 -18.43 -0.48 26.16
C GLU A 71 -17.15 -0.22 25.34
N TYR A 72 -16.97 0.98 24.79
CA TYR A 72 -15.72 1.40 24.17
C TYR A 72 -14.58 1.46 25.20
N GLU A 73 -14.82 2.09 26.35
CA GLU A 73 -13.82 2.20 27.43
C GLU A 73 -13.37 0.81 27.91
N ASP A 74 -14.33 -0.08 28.19
CA ASP A 74 -14.07 -1.45 28.63
C ASP A 74 -13.31 -2.26 27.57
N PHE A 75 -13.73 -2.16 26.31
CA PHE A 75 -13.08 -2.88 25.22
C PHE A 75 -11.64 -2.42 25.01
N LEU A 76 -11.40 -1.11 24.94
CA LEU A 76 -10.06 -0.53 24.76
C LEU A 76 -9.13 -0.87 25.93
N THR A 77 -9.68 -1.02 27.14
CA THR A 77 -8.92 -1.43 28.33
C THR A 77 -8.56 -2.92 28.30
N ARG A 78 -9.51 -3.79 27.89
CA ARG A 78 -9.30 -5.25 27.84
C ARG A 78 -8.44 -5.68 26.66
N ASN A 79 -8.48 -4.95 25.55
CA ASN A 79 -7.87 -5.32 24.28
C ASN A 79 -6.96 -4.21 23.74
N PRO A 80 -5.92 -3.77 24.49
CA PRO A 80 -5.09 -2.63 24.10
C PRO A 80 -4.25 -2.88 22.83
N ASP A 81 -4.03 -4.15 22.46
CA ASP A 81 -3.18 -4.58 21.35
C ASP A 81 -3.99 -5.03 20.11
N TRP A 82 -5.29 -4.77 20.06
CA TRP A 82 -6.12 -5.23 18.94
C TRP A 82 -6.00 -4.31 17.71
N PRO A 83 -6.24 -4.84 16.49
CA PRO A 83 -6.12 -4.05 15.28
C PRO A 83 -7.19 -2.95 15.17
N GLY A 84 -6.78 -1.78 14.67
CA GLY A 84 -7.70 -0.70 14.32
C GLY A 84 -8.35 0.00 15.50
N LEU A 85 -7.69 0.09 16.66
CA LEU A 85 -8.18 0.80 17.83
C LEU A 85 -8.36 2.31 17.58
N ALA A 86 -7.57 2.90 16.66
CA ALA A 86 -7.77 4.29 16.25
C ALA A 86 -9.19 4.51 15.69
N LEU A 87 -9.66 3.61 14.83
CA LEU A 87 -11.03 3.67 14.32
C LEU A 87 -12.08 3.47 15.45
N LEU A 88 -11.81 2.60 16.44
CA LEU A 88 -12.73 2.47 17.58
C LEU A 88 -12.82 3.77 18.37
N ARG A 89 -11.70 4.47 18.57
CA ARG A 89 -11.68 5.77 19.24
C ARG A 89 -12.47 6.80 18.44
N GLU A 90 -12.25 6.88 17.14
CA GLU A 90 -13.04 7.74 16.24
C GLU A 90 -14.54 7.45 16.33
N LYS A 91 -14.94 6.17 16.18
CA LYS A 91 -16.37 5.78 16.28
C LYS A 91 -16.95 5.97 17.67
N GLY A 92 -16.13 5.89 18.71
CA GLY A 92 -16.51 6.15 20.09
C GLY A 92 -16.85 7.62 20.37
N GLU A 93 -16.36 8.56 19.53
CA GLU A 93 -16.63 9.99 19.73
C GLU A 93 -18.13 10.33 19.67
N GLU A 94 -18.92 9.65 18.85
CA GLU A 94 -20.37 9.77 18.85
C GLU A 94 -21.00 9.31 20.19
N ALA A 95 -20.45 8.25 20.80
CA ALA A 95 -20.90 7.81 22.11
C ALA A 95 -20.45 8.75 23.23
N VAL A 96 -19.30 9.37 23.11
CA VAL A 96 -18.79 10.44 23.98
C VAL A 96 -19.71 11.67 23.93
N ALA A 97 -20.18 12.04 22.75
CA ALA A 97 -21.03 13.19 22.52
C ALA A 97 -22.39 13.07 23.24
N ARG A 98 -22.83 11.85 23.55
CA ARG A 98 -24.05 11.58 24.35
C ARG A 98 -23.81 11.62 25.86
N SER A 99 -22.55 11.80 26.30
CA SER A 99 -22.23 11.92 27.74
C SER A 99 -22.52 13.33 28.26
N GLU A 100 -23.11 13.43 29.45
CA GLU A 100 -23.31 14.68 30.15
C GLU A 100 -22.21 14.98 31.18
N ASP A 101 -21.25 14.09 31.36
CA ASP A 101 -20.14 14.23 32.32
C ASP A 101 -18.89 14.84 31.65
N PRO A 102 -18.59 16.14 31.88
CA PRO A 102 -17.43 16.78 31.27
C PRO A 102 -16.10 16.16 31.66
N ALA A 103 -15.97 15.62 32.88
CA ALA A 103 -14.73 15.00 33.32
C ALA A 103 -14.48 13.70 32.56
N ARG A 104 -15.51 12.89 32.31
CA ARG A 104 -15.42 11.66 31.52
C ARG A 104 -15.14 11.94 30.04
N ILE A 105 -15.78 12.99 29.49
CA ILE A 105 -15.47 13.44 28.11
C ILE A 105 -14.00 13.82 27.98
N ILE A 106 -13.48 14.63 28.91
CA ILE A 106 -12.07 15.04 28.90
C ILE A 106 -11.15 13.84 29.06
N ALA A 107 -11.49 12.88 29.91
CA ALA A 107 -10.70 11.66 30.10
C ALA A 107 -10.58 10.82 28.82
N TRP A 108 -11.63 10.74 28.01
CA TRP A 108 -11.60 10.06 26.71
C TRP A 108 -10.51 10.63 25.80
N PHE A 109 -10.43 11.96 25.70
CA PHE A 109 -9.48 12.65 24.82
C PHE A 109 -8.05 12.77 25.38
N GLN A 110 -7.76 12.23 26.56
CA GLN A 110 -6.38 12.15 27.07
C GLN A 110 -5.47 11.26 26.22
N SER A 111 -6.04 10.29 25.49
CA SER A 111 -5.29 9.38 24.62
C SER A 111 -5.02 9.94 23.21
N GLY A 112 -5.53 11.11 22.89
CA GLY A 112 -5.39 11.80 21.62
C GLY A 112 -6.51 12.81 21.38
N PRO A 113 -6.25 13.82 20.52
CA PRO A 113 -7.25 14.84 20.22
C PRO A 113 -8.44 14.26 19.43
N PRO A 114 -9.59 14.96 19.42
CA PRO A 114 -10.73 14.61 18.60
C PRO A 114 -10.37 14.40 17.13
N GLN A 115 -10.97 13.39 16.52
CA GLN A 115 -10.81 13.02 15.13
C GLN A 115 -12.03 13.38 14.28
N THR A 116 -13.15 13.73 14.92
CA THR A 116 -14.41 14.11 14.26
C THR A 116 -14.86 15.52 14.68
N GLY A 117 -15.69 16.15 13.85
CA GLY A 117 -16.29 17.45 14.17
C GLY A 117 -17.16 17.39 15.43
N GLU A 118 -17.96 16.33 15.58
CA GLU A 118 -18.80 16.11 16.76
C GLU A 118 -17.96 15.94 18.03
N GLY A 119 -16.88 15.13 17.96
CA GLY A 119 -15.93 14.96 19.06
C GLY A 119 -15.28 16.28 19.46
N ALA A 120 -14.84 17.09 18.50
CA ALA A 120 -14.23 18.40 18.76
C ALA A 120 -15.20 19.36 19.45
N VAL A 121 -16.43 19.50 18.95
CA VAL A 121 -17.48 20.34 19.58
C VAL A 121 -17.74 19.87 21.00
N THR A 122 -17.83 18.56 21.20
CA THR A 122 -18.10 17.95 22.53
C THR A 122 -16.95 18.21 23.50
N TYR A 123 -15.72 18.02 23.04
CA TYR A 123 -14.53 18.23 23.86
C TYR A 123 -14.37 19.71 24.28
N VAL A 124 -14.49 20.64 23.30
CA VAL A 124 -14.43 22.08 23.58
C VAL A 124 -15.50 22.49 24.61
N ARG A 125 -16.74 21.99 24.46
CA ARG A 125 -17.82 22.25 25.43
C ARG A 125 -17.46 21.73 26.82
N ALA A 126 -16.91 20.53 26.93
CA ALA A 126 -16.51 19.94 28.20
C ALA A 126 -15.36 20.71 28.86
N LEU A 127 -14.37 21.18 28.10
CA LEU A 127 -13.27 22.02 28.59
C LEU A 127 -13.81 23.35 29.17
N LEU A 128 -14.73 24.02 28.45
CA LEU A 128 -15.36 25.25 28.91
C LEU A 128 -16.16 25.02 30.21
N ALA A 129 -16.90 23.92 30.30
CA ALA A 129 -17.66 23.56 31.51
C ALA A 129 -16.77 23.34 32.74
N GLN A 130 -15.50 22.95 32.53
CA GLN A 130 -14.48 22.77 33.57
C GLN A 130 -13.59 24.01 33.78
N GLY A 131 -13.91 25.15 33.15
CA GLY A 131 -13.15 26.39 33.28
C GLY A 131 -11.79 26.36 32.54
N ARG A 132 -11.53 25.40 31.65
CA ARG A 132 -10.26 25.22 30.91
C ARG A 132 -10.31 25.99 29.58
N ALA A 133 -10.57 27.31 29.65
CA ALA A 133 -10.83 28.13 28.46
C ALA A 133 -9.65 28.18 27.47
N ALA A 134 -8.41 28.26 27.94
CA ALA A 134 -7.25 28.32 27.07
C ALA A 134 -7.04 27.00 26.26
N GLU A 135 -7.35 25.86 26.86
CA GLU A 135 -7.29 24.58 26.18
C GLU A 135 -8.45 24.43 25.18
N ALA A 136 -9.62 24.92 25.54
CA ALA A 136 -10.77 24.98 24.62
C ALA A 136 -10.47 25.83 23.38
N GLU A 137 -9.81 26.99 23.57
CA GLU A 137 -9.37 27.86 22.46
C GLU A 137 -8.36 27.16 21.54
N THR A 138 -7.33 26.55 22.12
CA THR A 138 -6.30 25.80 21.36
C THR A 138 -6.91 24.68 20.54
N GLU A 139 -7.78 23.88 21.16
CA GLU A 139 -8.45 22.76 20.49
C GLU A 139 -9.43 23.24 19.42
N ALA A 140 -10.19 24.29 19.68
CA ALA A 140 -11.12 24.86 18.70
C ALA A 140 -10.38 25.33 17.44
N MET A 141 -9.24 26.02 17.58
CA MET A 141 -8.41 26.44 16.45
C MET A 141 -7.83 25.25 15.68
N ARG A 142 -7.28 24.26 16.40
CA ARG A 142 -6.74 23.04 15.78
C ARG A 142 -7.82 22.31 14.97
N ALA A 143 -8.92 21.98 15.64
CA ALA A 143 -10.01 21.24 15.02
C ALA A 143 -10.60 22.00 13.82
N TRP A 144 -10.78 23.33 13.95
CA TRP A 144 -11.27 24.16 12.86
C TRP A 144 -10.43 24.07 11.61
N VAL A 145 -9.11 24.00 11.73
CA VAL A 145 -8.19 23.92 10.59
C VAL A 145 -8.07 22.50 10.04
N GLU A 146 -7.99 21.50 10.92
CA GLU A 146 -7.59 20.14 10.56
C GLU A 146 -8.78 19.21 10.24
N LEU A 147 -9.96 19.46 10.84
CA LEU A 147 -11.08 18.53 10.71
C LEU A 147 -12.14 19.01 9.70
N THR A 148 -12.83 18.02 9.15
CA THR A 148 -14.08 18.26 8.41
C THR A 148 -15.26 18.34 9.38
N PHE A 149 -16.26 19.16 9.02
CA PHE A 149 -17.46 19.38 9.83
C PHE A 149 -18.73 19.30 8.97
N SER A 150 -19.79 18.77 9.53
CA SER A 150 -21.14 19.07 9.02
C SER A 150 -21.47 20.56 9.22
N ALA A 151 -22.51 21.04 8.58
CA ALA A 151 -22.92 22.45 8.73
C ALA A 151 -23.34 22.78 10.18
N GLU A 152 -23.97 21.84 10.86
CA GLU A 152 -24.40 21.94 12.24
C GLU A 152 -23.22 21.99 13.22
N GLU A 153 -22.25 21.11 13.07
CA GLU A 153 -21.03 21.07 13.87
C GLU A 153 -20.20 22.35 13.68
N GLU A 154 -20.05 22.80 12.42
CA GLU A 154 -19.35 24.03 12.07
C GLU A 154 -20.00 25.25 12.76
N ALA A 155 -21.34 25.33 12.74
CA ALA A 155 -22.07 26.39 13.41
C ALA A 155 -21.92 26.30 14.93
N ALA A 156 -21.95 25.09 15.51
CA ALA A 156 -21.81 24.86 16.95
C ALA A 156 -20.42 25.28 17.46
N LEU A 157 -19.33 24.87 16.77
CA LEU A 157 -17.98 25.25 17.18
C LEU A 157 -17.75 26.75 17.06
N ALA A 158 -18.25 27.37 15.98
CA ALA A 158 -18.14 28.82 15.76
C ALA A 158 -18.96 29.62 16.82
N ALA A 159 -20.07 29.09 17.32
CA ALA A 159 -20.83 29.71 18.39
C ALA A 159 -20.15 29.58 19.76
N LEU A 160 -19.46 28.49 20.03
CA LEU A 160 -18.73 28.25 21.29
C LEU A 160 -17.47 29.13 21.39
N MET A 161 -16.73 29.30 20.30
CA MET A 161 -15.41 29.93 20.27
C MET A 161 -15.27 30.89 19.06
N PRO A 162 -16.13 31.93 18.94
CA PRO A 162 -16.19 32.77 17.74
C PRO A 162 -14.87 33.48 17.41
N ASP A 163 -14.17 33.99 18.42
CA ASP A 163 -12.94 34.73 18.25
C ASP A 163 -11.78 33.80 17.82
N ALA A 164 -11.68 32.65 18.49
CA ALA A 164 -10.64 31.65 18.20
C ALA A 164 -10.75 31.11 16.75
N VAL A 165 -11.94 30.64 16.36
CA VAL A 165 -12.13 30.13 14.99
C VAL A 165 -12.08 31.26 13.96
N GLY A 166 -12.49 32.49 14.33
CA GLY A 166 -12.40 33.69 13.48
C GLY A 166 -10.96 34.00 13.07
N PHE A 167 -10.04 33.85 13.99
CA PHE A 167 -8.61 34.07 13.77
C PHE A 167 -8.00 33.13 12.71
N VAL A 168 -8.53 31.92 12.57
CA VAL A 168 -7.99 30.88 11.66
C VAL A 168 -8.89 30.59 10.45
N HIS A 169 -9.85 31.45 10.11
CA HIS A 169 -10.74 31.25 8.96
C HIS A 169 -10.01 31.13 7.63
N GLU A 170 -9.00 31.99 7.40
CA GLU A 170 -8.22 31.97 6.17
C GLU A 170 -7.40 30.68 6.06
N LEU A 171 -6.77 30.26 7.15
CA LEU A 171 -5.99 29.01 7.20
C LEU A 171 -6.89 27.78 6.96
N ARG A 172 -8.10 27.74 7.58
CA ARG A 172 -9.09 26.69 7.29
C ARG A 172 -9.44 26.61 5.81
N LEU A 173 -9.77 27.77 5.20
CA LEU A 173 -10.14 27.81 3.79
C LEU A 173 -9.01 27.27 2.91
N GLU A 174 -7.78 27.69 3.19
CA GLU A 174 -6.59 27.20 2.47
C GLU A 174 -6.44 25.67 2.61
N THR A 175 -6.50 25.14 3.81
CA THR A 175 -6.44 23.68 4.08
C THR A 175 -7.52 22.93 3.31
N LEU A 176 -8.78 23.36 3.42
CA LEU A 176 -9.90 22.72 2.72
C LEU A 176 -9.76 22.73 1.20
N LEU A 177 -9.19 23.80 0.63
CA LEU A 177 -8.93 23.89 -0.81
C LEU A 177 -7.78 22.98 -1.26
N TRP A 178 -6.72 22.85 -0.46
CA TRP A 178 -5.63 21.90 -0.75
C TRP A 178 -6.06 20.45 -0.64
N ASP A 179 -6.88 20.13 0.35
CA ASP A 179 -7.34 18.77 0.63
C ASP A 179 -8.56 18.36 -0.21
N GLY A 180 -9.10 19.30 -1.01
CA GLY A 180 -10.20 19.04 -1.94
C GLY A 180 -11.59 18.97 -1.28
N HIS A 181 -11.75 19.46 -0.05
CA HIS A 181 -13.01 19.53 0.70
C HIS A 181 -13.91 20.67 0.21
N ARG A 182 -14.39 20.54 -1.04
CA ARG A 182 -15.06 21.61 -1.79
C ARG A 182 -16.36 22.12 -1.16
N ALA A 183 -17.13 21.25 -0.52
CA ALA A 183 -18.38 21.63 0.12
C ALA A 183 -18.12 22.55 1.33
N GLU A 184 -17.18 22.16 2.17
CA GLU A 184 -16.73 22.92 3.33
C GLU A 184 -16.06 24.24 2.92
N ALA A 185 -15.17 24.19 1.94
CA ALA A 185 -14.54 25.40 1.40
C ALA A 185 -15.58 26.41 0.86
N THR A 186 -16.67 25.90 0.25
CA THR A 186 -17.78 26.77 -0.20
C THR A 186 -18.51 27.42 0.97
N ARG A 187 -18.73 26.71 2.09
CA ARG A 187 -19.35 27.26 3.30
C ARG A 187 -18.47 28.34 3.97
N MET A 188 -17.13 28.25 3.77
CA MET A 188 -16.20 29.25 4.31
C MET A 188 -16.23 30.59 3.56
N LEU A 189 -16.73 30.65 2.33
CA LEU A 189 -16.68 31.88 1.52
C LEU A 189 -17.22 33.14 2.22
N PRO A 190 -18.39 33.13 2.92
CA PRO A 190 -18.89 34.30 3.59
C PRO A 190 -18.05 34.79 4.79
N ARG A 191 -17.10 33.97 5.26
CA ARG A 191 -16.29 34.22 6.47
C ARG A 191 -14.92 34.83 6.17
N VAL A 192 -14.57 34.97 4.89
CA VAL A 192 -13.26 35.48 4.44
C VAL A 192 -13.41 36.72 3.60
N SER A 193 -12.30 37.44 3.37
CA SER A 193 -12.27 38.68 2.59
C SER A 193 -12.73 38.45 1.13
N PRO A 194 -13.24 39.50 0.44
CA PRO A 194 -13.67 39.40 -0.96
C PRO A 194 -12.55 38.88 -1.90
N ASP A 195 -11.31 39.23 -1.63
CA ASP A 195 -10.14 38.79 -2.41
C ASP A 195 -9.93 37.29 -2.30
N LEU A 196 -10.05 36.75 -1.08
CA LEU A 196 -9.97 35.32 -0.84
C LEU A 196 -11.20 34.57 -1.38
N GLN A 197 -12.38 35.18 -1.34
CA GLN A 197 -13.57 34.63 -1.99
C GLN A 197 -13.37 34.45 -3.49
N ALA A 198 -12.78 35.44 -4.18
CA ALA A 198 -12.52 35.36 -5.61
C ALA A 198 -11.50 34.25 -5.93
N LEU A 199 -10.40 34.18 -5.16
CA LEU A 199 -9.39 33.10 -5.25
C LEU A 199 -10.01 31.73 -5.04
N ALA A 200 -10.76 31.54 -3.96
CA ALA A 200 -11.39 30.27 -3.62
C ALA A 200 -12.39 29.82 -4.69
N LYS A 201 -13.20 30.74 -5.24
CA LYS A 201 -14.13 30.44 -6.34
C LYS A 201 -13.40 29.96 -7.60
N ALA A 202 -12.24 30.55 -7.93
CA ALA A 202 -11.42 30.11 -9.05
C ALA A 202 -10.86 28.69 -8.81
N ARG A 203 -10.31 28.42 -7.61
CA ARG A 203 -9.80 27.11 -7.22
C ARG A 203 -10.89 26.05 -7.23
N LEU A 204 -12.02 26.31 -6.58
CA LEU A 204 -13.20 25.43 -6.58
C LEU A 204 -13.72 25.16 -8.00
N GLY A 205 -13.71 26.17 -8.87
CA GLY A 205 -14.09 26.02 -10.28
C GLY A 205 -13.14 25.09 -11.04
N LEU A 206 -11.84 25.20 -10.84
CA LEU A 206 -10.82 24.34 -11.43
C LEU A 206 -10.95 22.89 -10.93
N GLN A 207 -11.05 22.69 -9.62
CA GLN A 207 -11.19 21.39 -8.97
C GLN A 207 -12.50 20.69 -9.39
N GLY A 208 -13.58 21.45 -9.56
CA GLY A 208 -14.88 20.96 -9.99
C GLY A 208 -15.09 20.89 -11.50
N GLU A 209 -14.08 21.23 -12.27
CA GLU A 209 -14.13 21.26 -13.74
C GLU A 209 -15.32 22.09 -14.28
N ALA A 210 -15.60 23.23 -13.62
CA ALA A 210 -16.72 24.10 -13.95
C ALA A 210 -16.58 24.69 -15.37
N LYS A 211 -17.72 24.93 -16.00
CA LYS A 211 -17.75 25.71 -17.24
C LYS A 211 -17.42 27.18 -16.95
N GLY A 212 -16.65 27.81 -17.86
CA GLY A 212 -16.28 29.24 -17.70
C GLY A 212 -15.24 29.50 -16.63
N VAL A 213 -14.40 28.51 -16.30
CA VAL A 213 -13.32 28.62 -15.30
C VAL A 213 -12.39 29.81 -15.56
N THR A 214 -12.17 30.18 -16.84
CA THR A 214 -11.35 31.35 -17.22
C THR A 214 -11.89 32.63 -16.59
N THR A 215 -13.21 32.85 -16.66
CA THR A 215 -13.83 34.04 -16.04
C THR A 215 -13.60 34.09 -14.52
N LEU A 216 -13.60 32.92 -13.85
CA LEU A 216 -13.31 32.84 -12.42
C LEU A 216 -11.84 33.17 -12.13
N ILE A 217 -10.92 32.72 -12.97
CA ILE A 217 -9.49 33.04 -12.85
C ILE A 217 -9.25 34.53 -13.08
N ASP A 218 -9.86 35.13 -14.13
CA ASP A 218 -9.73 36.54 -14.46
C ASP A 218 -10.29 37.46 -13.37
N ALA A 219 -11.22 36.96 -12.56
CA ALA A 219 -11.79 37.70 -11.42
C ALA A 219 -10.87 37.68 -10.18
N VAL A 220 -9.79 36.90 -10.17
CA VAL A 220 -8.85 36.87 -9.03
C VAL A 220 -8.06 38.17 -8.99
N PRO A 221 -8.02 38.89 -7.86
CA PRO A 221 -7.24 40.13 -7.74
C PRO A 221 -5.75 39.91 -8.00
N LYS A 222 -5.10 40.89 -8.59
CA LYS A 222 -3.65 40.82 -8.92
C LYS A 222 -2.78 40.46 -7.73
N ALA A 223 -3.14 40.92 -6.52
CA ALA A 223 -2.42 40.59 -5.29
C ALA A 223 -2.48 39.08 -4.91
N ARG A 224 -3.43 38.35 -5.46
CA ARG A 224 -3.60 36.91 -5.25
C ARG A 224 -3.35 36.07 -6.52
N ALA A 225 -3.01 36.69 -7.63
CA ALA A 225 -2.82 36.01 -8.92
C ALA A 225 -1.65 35.00 -8.91
N ASP A 226 -0.69 35.22 -8.00
CA ASP A 226 0.49 34.35 -7.82
C ASP A 226 0.33 33.31 -6.69
N ASP A 227 -0.90 33.01 -6.29
CA ASP A 227 -1.20 32.00 -5.26
C ASP A 227 -0.75 30.61 -5.71
N ALA A 228 -0.04 29.90 -4.80
CA ALA A 228 0.53 28.57 -5.09
C ALA A 228 -0.56 27.51 -5.33
N GLY A 229 -1.64 27.54 -4.56
CA GLY A 229 -2.77 26.62 -4.71
C GLY A 229 -3.54 26.87 -6.01
N LEU A 230 -3.71 28.11 -6.42
CA LEU A 230 -4.30 28.43 -7.73
C LEU A 230 -3.43 27.91 -8.87
N ALA A 231 -2.12 28.08 -8.78
CA ALA A 231 -1.18 27.57 -9.78
C ALA A 231 -1.23 26.03 -9.84
N HIS A 232 -1.27 25.36 -8.68
CA HIS A 232 -1.43 23.90 -8.59
C HIS A 232 -2.74 23.43 -9.24
N ASP A 233 -3.89 24.03 -8.87
CA ASP A 233 -5.19 23.64 -9.43
C ASP A 233 -5.26 23.87 -10.96
N ARG A 234 -4.62 24.94 -11.48
CA ARG A 234 -4.48 25.18 -12.92
C ARG A 234 -3.59 24.14 -13.60
N PHE A 235 -2.50 23.73 -12.96
CA PHE A 235 -1.63 22.67 -13.45
C PHE A 235 -2.37 21.34 -13.55
N ILE A 236 -3.04 20.92 -12.47
CA ILE A 236 -3.86 19.69 -12.46
C ILE A 236 -4.95 19.72 -13.54
N TRP A 237 -5.61 20.87 -13.70
CA TRP A 237 -6.66 21.05 -14.71
C TRP A 237 -6.13 20.87 -16.15
N ARG A 238 -4.90 21.35 -16.43
CA ARG A 238 -4.23 21.13 -17.71
C ARG A 238 -3.81 19.69 -17.92
N MET A 239 -3.21 19.07 -16.90
CA MET A 239 -2.81 17.67 -16.95
C MET A 239 -3.99 16.73 -17.25
N LYS A 240 -5.15 16.98 -16.66
CA LYS A 240 -6.38 16.21 -16.93
C LYS A 240 -6.92 16.36 -18.36
N ARG A 241 -6.49 17.36 -19.10
CA ARG A 241 -6.89 17.67 -20.48
C ARG A 241 -5.82 17.41 -21.51
N ASP A 242 -4.76 16.71 -21.11
CA ASP A 242 -3.60 16.42 -21.95
C ASP A 242 -2.91 17.67 -22.53
N ALA A 243 -3.14 18.85 -21.92
CA ALA A 243 -2.49 20.10 -22.27
C ALA A 243 -1.08 20.16 -21.64
N TYR A 244 -0.24 19.20 -22.04
CA TYR A 244 1.06 18.97 -21.39
C TYR A 244 2.07 20.10 -21.60
N ASP A 245 2.04 20.79 -22.74
CA ASP A 245 2.95 21.90 -22.99
C ASP A 245 2.61 23.10 -22.09
N ASP A 246 1.33 23.43 -21.95
CA ASP A 246 0.87 24.50 -21.03
C ASP A 246 1.14 24.13 -19.56
N ALA A 247 1.03 22.84 -19.23
CA ALA A 247 1.35 22.33 -17.89
C ALA A 247 2.86 22.41 -17.62
N LEU A 248 3.70 22.13 -18.62
CA LEU A 248 5.15 22.23 -18.55
C LEU A 248 5.60 23.68 -18.27
N GLU A 249 5.11 24.62 -19.05
CA GLU A 249 5.44 26.05 -18.85
C GLU A 249 5.13 26.47 -17.42
N MET A 250 3.93 26.12 -16.94
CA MET A 250 3.47 26.47 -15.60
C MET A 250 4.31 25.84 -14.48
N ILE A 251 4.56 24.52 -14.55
CA ILE A 251 5.29 23.84 -13.47
C ILE A 251 6.75 24.33 -13.41
N LEU A 252 7.38 24.60 -14.54
CA LEU A 252 8.74 25.14 -14.58
C LEU A 252 8.81 26.58 -14.04
N ALA A 253 7.81 27.41 -14.34
CA ALA A 253 7.74 28.77 -13.79
C ALA A 253 7.56 28.77 -12.26
N ARG A 254 6.83 27.81 -11.72
CA ARG A 254 6.56 27.67 -10.27
C ARG A 254 7.65 26.95 -9.50
N SER A 255 8.39 26.05 -10.12
CA SER A 255 9.40 25.21 -9.45
C SER A 255 10.71 26.00 -9.20
N THR A 256 10.63 27.05 -8.39
CA THR A 256 11.76 27.89 -7.99
C THR A 256 12.15 27.75 -6.52
N SER A 257 11.21 27.34 -5.67
CA SER A 257 11.42 27.01 -4.25
C SER A 257 10.23 26.19 -3.71
N ALA A 258 10.35 25.66 -2.50
CA ALA A 258 9.25 24.98 -1.80
C ALA A 258 8.08 25.94 -1.54
N GLU A 259 8.38 27.18 -1.13
CA GLU A 259 7.39 28.22 -0.86
C GLU A 259 6.61 28.59 -2.14
N ALA A 260 7.30 28.66 -3.28
CA ALA A 260 6.65 28.94 -4.56
C ALA A 260 5.66 27.83 -4.97
N LEU A 261 5.92 26.58 -4.59
CA LEU A 261 5.02 25.45 -4.81
C LEU A 261 3.90 25.35 -3.75
N GLY A 262 4.10 25.95 -2.58
CA GLY A 262 3.19 25.90 -1.43
C GLY A 262 3.22 24.54 -0.74
N ARG A 263 2.67 23.50 -1.38
CA ARG A 263 2.75 22.09 -0.93
C ARG A 263 3.45 21.27 -2.03
N PRO A 264 4.79 21.14 -2.00
CA PRO A 264 5.56 20.45 -3.06
C PRO A 264 5.10 19.02 -3.33
N GLU A 265 4.69 18.28 -2.28
CA GLU A 265 4.19 16.91 -2.35
C GLU A 265 2.89 16.79 -3.17
N ALA A 266 2.04 17.81 -3.17
CA ALA A 266 0.80 17.81 -3.94
C ALA A 266 1.03 17.75 -5.47
N TRP A 267 2.19 18.18 -5.93
CA TRP A 267 2.56 18.17 -7.35
C TRP A 267 3.18 16.85 -7.81
N ALA A 268 3.64 16.00 -6.91
CA ALA A 268 4.58 14.90 -7.17
C ALA A 268 4.06 13.91 -8.21
N ASP A 269 2.86 13.36 -8.05
CA ASP A 269 2.29 12.36 -8.97
C ASP A 269 2.21 12.90 -10.41
N ARG A 270 1.62 14.08 -10.60
CA ARG A 270 1.46 14.67 -11.93
C ARG A 270 2.77 15.18 -12.51
N ARG A 271 3.70 15.61 -11.67
CA ARG A 271 5.08 15.93 -12.03
C ARG A 271 5.80 14.71 -12.61
N ALA A 272 5.71 13.56 -11.94
CA ALA A 272 6.31 12.32 -12.42
C ALA A 272 5.69 11.86 -13.75
N ILE A 273 4.36 11.95 -13.89
CA ILE A 273 3.65 11.64 -15.14
C ILE A 273 4.13 12.55 -16.29
N LEU A 274 4.19 13.86 -16.08
CA LEU A 274 4.63 14.83 -17.08
C LEU A 274 6.09 14.59 -17.48
N SER A 275 6.97 14.40 -16.50
CA SER A 275 8.38 14.12 -16.74
C SER A 275 8.59 12.86 -17.59
N ARG A 276 7.91 11.76 -17.25
CA ARG A 276 7.96 10.52 -18.03
C ARG A 276 7.36 10.68 -19.44
N TRP A 277 6.32 11.49 -19.59
CA TRP A 277 5.77 11.80 -20.90
C TRP A 277 6.77 12.57 -21.76
N LEU A 278 7.37 13.64 -21.23
CA LEU A 278 8.40 14.44 -21.90
C LEU A 278 9.61 13.59 -22.31
N MET A 279 10.07 12.71 -21.41
CA MET A 279 11.16 11.77 -21.70
C MET A 279 10.85 10.92 -22.95
N ARG A 280 9.63 10.37 -23.05
CA ARG A 280 9.20 9.58 -24.22
C ARG A 280 8.98 10.40 -25.48
N GLN A 281 8.69 11.69 -25.37
CA GLN A 281 8.59 12.61 -26.50
C GLN A 281 9.96 13.08 -27.03
N GLY A 282 11.09 12.55 -26.50
CA GLY A 282 12.42 12.99 -26.91
C GLY A 282 12.82 14.37 -26.38
N ARG A 283 12.21 14.78 -25.25
CA ARG A 283 12.47 16.08 -24.57
C ARG A 283 13.15 15.87 -23.21
N PRO A 284 14.31 15.20 -23.15
CA PRO A 284 14.90 14.76 -21.88
C PRO A 284 15.36 15.93 -20.99
N ALA A 285 15.81 17.05 -21.54
CA ALA A 285 16.24 18.20 -20.76
C ALA A 285 15.08 18.83 -19.98
N GLU A 286 13.90 18.91 -20.59
CA GLU A 286 12.70 19.41 -19.92
C GLU A 286 12.16 18.37 -18.93
N ALA A 287 12.18 17.09 -19.28
CA ALA A 287 11.82 15.99 -18.40
C ALA A 287 12.65 16.00 -17.11
N TYR A 288 13.97 16.18 -17.24
CA TYR A 288 14.88 16.29 -16.11
C TYR A 288 14.56 17.49 -15.22
N ARG A 289 14.39 18.68 -15.82
CA ARG A 289 14.04 19.89 -15.06
C ARG A 289 12.73 19.70 -14.28
N VAL A 290 11.73 19.10 -14.90
CA VAL A 290 10.45 18.81 -14.23
C VAL A 290 10.65 17.84 -13.06
N ALA A 291 11.41 16.76 -13.22
CA ALA A 291 11.65 15.81 -12.14
C ALA A 291 12.51 16.41 -11.02
N ALA A 292 13.64 17.03 -11.36
CA ALA A 292 14.65 17.47 -10.40
C ALA A 292 14.25 18.68 -9.55
N SER A 293 13.37 19.57 -10.07
CA SER A 293 12.96 20.79 -9.35
C SER A 293 11.71 20.57 -8.49
N HIS A 294 11.65 19.47 -7.73
CA HIS A 294 10.46 19.13 -6.92
C HIS A 294 10.42 19.84 -5.56
N PHE A 295 11.55 20.22 -5.01
CA PHE A 295 11.69 20.92 -3.71
C PHE A 295 11.02 20.22 -2.51
N MET A 296 10.77 18.92 -2.60
CA MET A 296 10.29 18.12 -1.47
C MET A 296 11.43 17.87 -0.49
N ALA A 297 11.09 17.74 0.80
CA ALA A 297 12.04 17.28 1.81
C ALA A 297 12.07 15.74 1.88
N PRO A 298 13.21 15.11 2.18
CA PRO A 298 13.26 13.68 2.46
C PRO A 298 12.49 13.37 3.75
N GLY A 299 11.70 12.30 3.74
CA GLY A 299 10.86 11.91 4.87
C GLY A 299 9.48 12.58 4.86
N GLY A 300 8.66 12.28 5.86
CA GLY A 300 7.28 12.80 5.94
C GLY A 300 6.28 12.07 5.04
N GLY A 301 5.10 12.65 4.88
CA GLY A 301 3.97 12.05 4.15
C GLY A 301 4.19 11.83 2.65
N GLY A 302 5.23 12.43 2.05
CA GLY A 302 5.60 12.29 0.64
C GLY A 302 6.88 11.49 0.38
N ALA A 303 7.37 10.69 1.33
CA ALA A 303 8.65 10.01 1.21
C ALA A 303 8.77 9.09 -0.02
N SER A 304 7.69 8.39 -0.39
CA SER A 304 7.65 7.56 -1.60
C SER A 304 7.78 8.39 -2.87
N ASP A 305 7.06 9.52 -2.93
CA ASP A 305 7.06 10.41 -4.08
C ASP A 305 8.41 11.12 -4.24
N TYR A 306 9.02 11.52 -3.12
CA TYR A 306 10.39 12.03 -3.10
C TYR A 306 11.36 11.02 -3.72
N ALA A 307 11.33 9.77 -3.24
CA ALA A 307 12.19 8.69 -3.74
C ALA A 307 11.97 8.41 -5.23
N ASP A 308 10.72 8.43 -5.70
CA ASP A 308 10.39 8.22 -7.11
C ASP A 308 10.83 9.40 -8.00
N LEU A 309 10.74 10.64 -7.54
CA LEU A 309 11.21 11.80 -8.30
C LEU A 309 12.74 11.88 -8.35
N GLU A 310 13.44 11.59 -7.26
CA GLU A 310 14.89 11.49 -7.24
C GLU A 310 15.38 10.36 -8.16
N PHE A 311 14.73 9.20 -8.11
CA PHE A 311 15.04 8.14 -9.07
C PHE A 311 14.84 8.61 -10.51
N LEU A 312 13.72 9.23 -10.81
CA LEU A 312 13.37 9.64 -12.18
C LEU A 312 14.34 10.72 -12.71
N ALA A 313 14.70 11.69 -11.89
CA ALA A 313 15.70 12.70 -12.23
C ALA A 313 17.07 12.07 -12.53
N GLY A 314 17.53 11.18 -11.64
CA GLY A 314 18.79 10.44 -11.84
C GLY A 314 18.76 9.58 -13.10
N PHE A 315 17.67 8.85 -13.34
CA PHE A 315 17.50 8.02 -14.53
C PHE A 315 17.56 8.84 -15.84
N ILE A 316 16.84 9.96 -15.90
CA ILE A 316 16.83 10.83 -17.07
C ILE A 316 18.21 11.46 -17.30
N ALA A 317 18.85 11.95 -16.24
CA ALA A 317 20.20 12.51 -16.33
C ALA A 317 21.18 11.48 -16.88
N LEU A 318 21.21 10.27 -16.33
CA LEU A 318 22.13 9.21 -16.73
C LEU A 318 21.84 8.66 -18.13
N ARG A 319 20.57 8.33 -18.40
CA ARG A 319 20.21 7.49 -19.56
C ARG A 319 19.67 8.26 -20.75
N ARG A 320 19.32 9.51 -20.59
CA ARG A 320 18.73 10.34 -21.64
C ARG A 320 19.53 11.61 -21.94
N LEU A 321 20.32 12.07 -20.97
CA LEU A 321 21.20 13.23 -21.13
C LEU A 321 22.67 12.86 -21.16
N ASP A 322 23.02 11.60 -20.85
CA ASP A 322 24.40 11.10 -20.75
C ASP A 322 25.24 11.94 -19.75
N ASP A 323 24.60 12.36 -18.65
CA ASP A 323 25.21 13.15 -17.60
C ASP A 323 25.25 12.40 -16.26
N PRO A 324 26.26 11.55 -16.05
CA PRO A 324 26.42 10.82 -14.80
C PRO A 324 26.73 11.74 -13.61
N ALA A 325 27.31 12.92 -13.83
CA ALA A 325 27.63 13.86 -12.77
C ALA A 325 26.34 14.47 -12.18
N ALA A 326 25.37 14.79 -13.03
CA ALA A 326 24.04 15.22 -12.56
C ALA A 326 23.23 14.06 -11.95
N ALA A 327 23.41 12.81 -12.42
CA ALA A 327 22.64 11.65 -11.94
C ALA A 327 23.02 11.19 -10.53
N LEU A 328 24.32 11.16 -10.21
CA LEU A 328 24.84 10.61 -8.94
C LEU A 328 24.24 11.26 -7.68
N PRO A 329 24.10 12.58 -7.56
CA PRO A 329 23.45 13.20 -6.42
C PRO A 329 22.02 12.69 -6.20
N HIS A 330 21.23 12.56 -7.27
CA HIS A 330 19.85 12.08 -7.20
C HIS A 330 19.76 10.63 -6.70
N PHE A 331 20.59 9.73 -7.20
CA PHE A 331 20.61 8.35 -6.70
C PHE A 331 21.11 8.23 -5.26
N ARG A 332 22.02 9.12 -4.82
CA ARG A 332 22.45 9.19 -3.42
C ARG A 332 21.34 9.75 -2.51
N ASN A 333 20.59 10.74 -2.97
CA ASN A 333 19.41 11.25 -2.28
C ASN A 333 18.34 10.15 -2.14
N LEU A 334 18.10 9.40 -3.22
CA LEU A 334 17.23 8.22 -3.19
C LEU A 334 17.70 7.23 -2.13
N LEU A 335 19.00 6.84 -2.15
CA LEU A 335 19.56 5.89 -1.18
C LEU A 335 19.38 6.36 0.26
N ALA A 336 19.58 7.65 0.53
CA ALA A 336 19.41 8.23 1.85
C ALA A 336 17.95 8.26 2.36
N ALA A 337 16.98 8.22 1.43
CA ALA A 337 15.55 8.33 1.75
C ALA A 337 14.84 6.97 1.90
N VAL A 338 15.50 5.85 1.59
CA VAL A 338 14.85 4.52 1.55
C VAL A 338 15.50 3.52 2.49
N SER A 339 14.70 2.56 2.97
CA SER A 339 15.17 1.52 3.90
C SER A 339 14.82 0.08 3.45
N THR A 340 13.87 -0.09 2.54
CA THR A 340 13.45 -1.43 2.12
C THR A 340 14.45 -2.08 1.19
N PRO A 341 14.67 -3.41 1.25
CA PRO A 341 15.61 -4.14 0.38
C PRO A 341 15.44 -3.85 -1.10
N ILE A 342 14.20 -3.73 -1.56
CA ILE A 342 13.86 -3.44 -2.96
C ILE A 342 14.38 -2.06 -3.37
N SER A 343 14.15 -1.05 -2.55
CA SER A 343 14.55 0.33 -2.84
C SER A 343 16.06 0.52 -2.67
N LEU A 344 16.67 -0.14 -1.68
CA LEU A 344 18.12 -0.14 -1.48
C LEU A 344 18.83 -0.79 -2.68
N ALA A 345 18.33 -1.91 -3.18
CA ALA A 345 18.86 -2.55 -4.39
C ALA A 345 18.79 -1.61 -5.60
N ARG A 346 17.63 -0.95 -5.80
CA ARG A 346 17.44 0.02 -6.89
C ARG A 346 18.43 1.17 -6.82
N ALA A 347 18.52 1.82 -5.66
CA ALA A 347 19.41 2.96 -5.48
C ALA A 347 20.89 2.59 -5.74
N ASN A 348 21.36 1.52 -5.10
CA ASN A 348 22.75 1.06 -5.24
C ASN A 348 23.09 0.58 -6.66
N TYR A 349 22.19 -0.12 -7.35
CA TYR A 349 22.38 -0.53 -8.74
C TYR A 349 22.59 0.70 -9.66
N TRP A 350 21.73 1.71 -9.51
CA TRP A 350 21.82 2.90 -10.36
C TRP A 350 22.97 3.83 -9.97
N ILE A 351 23.41 3.84 -8.69
CA ILE A 351 24.68 4.48 -8.30
C ILE A 351 25.83 3.80 -9.03
N GLY A 352 25.93 2.46 -9.02
CA GLY A 352 26.97 1.73 -9.71
C GLY A 352 26.97 1.99 -11.22
N ARG A 353 25.79 2.04 -11.86
CA ARG A 353 25.65 2.40 -13.28
C ARG A 353 26.15 3.82 -13.58
N ALA A 354 25.89 4.76 -12.68
CA ALA A 354 26.32 6.16 -12.85
C ALA A 354 27.82 6.32 -12.56
N GLU A 355 28.38 5.60 -11.60
CA GLU A 355 29.82 5.57 -11.31
C GLU A 355 30.60 5.03 -12.50
N GLU A 356 30.19 3.91 -13.11
CA GLU A 356 30.82 3.39 -14.34
C GLU A 356 30.73 4.37 -15.51
N ALA A 357 29.56 4.99 -15.72
CA ALA A 357 29.39 5.98 -16.77
C ALA A 357 30.29 7.23 -16.56
N ALA A 358 30.61 7.54 -15.30
CA ALA A 358 31.57 8.59 -14.93
C ALA A 358 33.05 8.13 -15.00
N GLY A 359 33.31 6.89 -15.44
CA GLY A 359 34.67 6.31 -15.46
C GLY A 359 35.21 5.93 -14.08
N GLN A 360 34.34 5.77 -13.09
CA GLN A 360 34.67 5.35 -11.73
C GLN A 360 34.40 3.84 -11.55
N ASP A 361 34.94 3.25 -10.48
CA ASP A 361 34.65 1.86 -10.12
C ASP A 361 33.31 1.75 -9.37
N GLY A 362 32.28 1.18 -10.03
CA GLY A 362 30.96 0.95 -9.46
C GLY A 362 30.82 -0.37 -8.68
N THR A 363 31.90 -1.16 -8.54
CA THR A 363 31.86 -2.52 -7.95
C THR A 363 31.24 -2.53 -6.55
N ALA A 364 31.61 -1.57 -5.68
CA ALA A 364 31.10 -1.50 -4.32
C ALA A 364 29.57 -1.26 -4.28
N SER A 365 29.06 -0.41 -5.16
CA SER A 365 27.65 -0.11 -5.29
C SER A 365 26.87 -1.32 -5.82
N PHE A 366 27.39 -2.03 -6.82
CA PHE A 366 26.78 -3.28 -7.29
C PHE A 366 26.81 -4.38 -6.22
N GLN A 367 27.89 -4.49 -5.42
CA GLN A 367 27.92 -5.44 -4.31
C GLN A 367 26.88 -5.13 -3.25
N ALA A 368 26.65 -3.84 -2.93
CA ALA A 368 25.59 -3.43 -2.04
C ALA A 368 24.19 -3.79 -2.58
N ALA A 369 23.94 -3.58 -3.86
CA ALA A 369 22.69 -3.97 -4.50
C ALA A 369 22.50 -5.50 -4.51
N ALA A 370 23.56 -6.26 -4.86
CA ALA A 370 23.52 -7.72 -4.98
C ALA A 370 23.29 -8.47 -3.65
N ARG A 371 23.35 -7.79 -2.49
CA ARG A 371 22.91 -8.36 -1.21
C ARG A 371 21.40 -8.64 -1.17
N HIS A 372 20.63 -8.05 -2.07
CA HIS A 372 19.17 -8.11 -2.11
C HIS A 372 18.68 -8.89 -3.34
N GLN A 373 19.10 -10.16 -3.49
CA GLN A 373 18.77 -10.97 -4.68
C GLN A 373 17.29 -11.41 -4.76
N THR A 374 16.46 -11.03 -3.81
CA THR A 374 15.01 -11.13 -3.93
C THR A 374 14.38 -9.93 -4.65
N ALA A 375 15.20 -8.94 -5.04
CA ALA A 375 14.78 -7.75 -5.74
C ALA A 375 15.38 -7.70 -7.15
N PHE A 376 14.63 -7.17 -8.11
CA PHE A 376 14.99 -7.04 -9.51
C PHE A 376 16.40 -6.44 -9.72
N TYR A 377 16.66 -5.31 -9.09
CA TYR A 377 17.96 -4.64 -9.21
C TYR A 377 19.09 -5.36 -8.47
N GLY A 378 18.75 -6.13 -7.43
CA GLY A 378 19.71 -7.01 -6.77
C GLY A 378 20.18 -8.15 -7.67
N LEU A 379 19.25 -8.74 -8.43
CA LEU A 379 19.58 -9.76 -9.43
C LEU A 379 20.38 -9.17 -10.61
N LEU A 380 20.01 -7.99 -11.10
CA LEU A 380 20.79 -7.29 -12.14
C LEU A 380 22.23 -6.99 -11.68
N ALA A 381 22.40 -6.58 -10.44
CA ALA A 381 23.74 -6.34 -9.86
C ALA A 381 24.52 -7.65 -9.70
N ALA A 382 23.88 -8.72 -9.24
CA ALA A 382 24.49 -10.04 -9.14
C ALA A 382 24.95 -10.57 -10.50
N GLU A 383 24.13 -10.44 -11.54
CA GLU A 383 24.48 -10.79 -12.91
C GLU A 383 25.71 -9.99 -13.40
N ARG A 384 25.72 -8.67 -13.18
CA ARG A 384 26.81 -7.80 -13.59
C ARG A 384 28.15 -8.15 -12.91
N LEU A 385 28.09 -8.64 -11.68
CA LEU A 385 29.26 -9.13 -10.93
C LEU A 385 29.61 -10.59 -11.24
N GLY A 386 28.85 -11.28 -12.09
CA GLY A 386 29.06 -12.69 -12.41
C GLY A 386 28.75 -13.64 -11.25
N LEU A 387 27.89 -13.23 -10.31
CA LEU A 387 27.55 -14.01 -9.12
C LEU A 387 26.52 -15.10 -9.45
N THR A 388 26.52 -16.14 -8.61
CA THR A 388 25.42 -17.10 -8.54
C THR A 388 24.28 -16.55 -7.69
N LEU A 389 23.08 -17.10 -7.87
CA LEU A 389 21.97 -16.85 -6.98
C LEU A 389 22.36 -17.26 -5.55
N ASP A 390 21.94 -16.46 -4.58
CA ASP A 390 22.21 -16.72 -3.16
C ASP A 390 21.66 -18.09 -2.74
N ALA A 391 22.54 -18.96 -2.27
CA ALA A 391 22.16 -20.30 -1.80
C ALA A 391 21.22 -20.24 -0.58
N GLY A 392 21.28 -19.16 0.20
CA GLY A 392 20.36 -18.91 1.31
C GLY A 392 18.89 -18.84 0.90
N LEU A 393 18.61 -18.57 -0.39
CA LEU A 393 17.24 -18.59 -0.92
C LEU A 393 16.65 -20.00 -1.09
N LEU A 394 17.48 -21.04 -0.99
CA LEU A 394 17.09 -22.45 -1.03
C LEU A 394 17.29 -23.17 0.31
N SER A 395 17.74 -22.45 1.34
CA SER A 395 18.09 -23.04 2.64
C SER A 395 16.93 -22.90 3.60
N ASP A 396 16.55 -24.02 4.22
CA ASP A 396 15.68 -24.01 5.39
C ASP A 396 16.48 -23.47 6.58
N THR A 397 16.19 -22.27 7.02
CA THR A 397 16.73 -21.76 8.29
C THR A 397 15.96 -22.42 9.42
N PRO A 398 16.62 -23.16 10.34
CA PRO A 398 15.92 -23.76 11.46
C PRO A 398 15.20 -22.70 12.29
N VAL A 399 13.90 -22.86 12.44
CA VAL A 399 13.05 -21.97 13.25
C VAL A 399 12.63 -22.73 14.51
N PRO A 400 12.65 -22.13 15.72
CA PRO A 400 12.09 -22.75 16.91
C PRO A 400 10.60 -23.05 16.71
N ASP A 401 10.13 -24.18 17.26
CA ASP A 401 8.73 -24.61 17.12
C ASP A 401 7.76 -23.47 17.51
N TRP A 402 6.95 -23.04 16.55
CA TRP A 402 5.97 -21.97 16.70
C TRP A 402 4.90 -22.27 17.77
N ARG A 403 4.69 -23.57 18.12
CA ARG A 403 3.73 -23.97 19.15
C ARG A 403 4.12 -23.46 20.53
N GLY A 404 5.40 -23.23 20.77
CA GLY A 404 5.96 -22.63 21.97
C GLY A 404 6.14 -21.11 21.92
N ALA A 405 5.81 -20.45 20.82
CA ALA A 405 6.02 -19.03 20.63
C ALA A 405 5.18 -18.15 21.58
N ALA A 406 5.77 -17.03 22.02
CA ALA A 406 5.12 -16.12 22.96
C ALA A 406 3.80 -15.54 22.41
N PHE A 407 3.73 -15.23 21.12
CA PHE A 407 2.53 -14.69 20.48
C PHE A 407 1.31 -15.61 20.57
N ARG A 408 1.50 -16.90 20.79
CA ARG A 408 0.42 -17.89 20.97
C ARG A 408 -0.50 -17.56 22.15
N GLN A 409 0.00 -16.81 23.13
CA GLN A 409 -0.77 -16.45 24.33
C GLN A 409 -1.52 -15.13 24.16
N SER A 410 -1.35 -14.41 23.04
CA SER A 410 -2.02 -13.13 22.83
C SER A 410 -3.51 -13.31 22.47
N SER A 411 -4.35 -12.37 22.90
CA SER A 411 -5.76 -12.32 22.51
C SER A 411 -5.94 -12.07 21.01
N VAL A 412 -4.98 -11.41 20.38
CA VAL A 412 -4.93 -11.16 18.92
C VAL A 412 -4.78 -12.49 18.17
N MET A 413 -3.87 -13.36 18.64
CA MET A 413 -3.70 -14.70 18.05
C MET A 413 -4.94 -15.57 18.26
N ALA A 414 -5.52 -15.56 19.46
CA ALA A 414 -6.75 -16.29 19.74
C ALA A 414 -7.92 -15.86 18.84
N ALA A 415 -8.02 -14.56 18.55
CA ALA A 415 -8.99 -14.02 17.59
C ALA A 415 -8.71 -14.51 16.16
N ALA A 416 -7.45 -14.52 15.72
CA ALA A 416 -7.07 -15.03 14.40
C ALA A 416 -7.42 -16.52 14.23
N GLU A 417 -7.16 -17.34 15.26
CA GLU A 417 -7.45 -18.77 15.23
C GLU A 417 -8.95 -19.07 15.15
N VAL A 418 -9.78 -18.40 15.95
CA VAL A 418 -11.24 -18.60 15.93
C VAL A 418 -11.86 -18.14 14.60
N LEU A 419 -11.35 -17.05 14.02
CA LEU A 419 -11.77 -16.55 12.70
C LEU A 419 -11.37 -17.54 11.59
N ARG A 420 -10.13 -18.03 11.60
CA ARG A 420 -9.67 -19.05 10.65
C ARG A 420 -10.50 -20.32 10.75
N ALA A 421 -10.74 -20.83 11.95
CA ALA A 421 -11.58 -22.01 12.16
C ALA A 421 -13.02 -21.82 11.66
N ALA A 422 -13.55 -20.61 11.74
CA ALA A 422 -14.83 -20.23 11.17
C ALA A 422 -14.80 -20.08 9.63
N GLY A 423 -13.62 -20.05 9.00
CA GLY A 423 -13.45 -19.86 7.55
C GLY A 423 -13.41 -18.39 7.11
N ASP A 424 -13.38 -17.43 8.04
CA ASP A 424 -13.21 -16.02 7.71
C ASP A 424 -11.71 -15.67 7.65
N LEU A 425 -11.08 -16.07 6.54
CA LEU A 425 -9.66 -15.83 6.31
C LEU A 425 -9.34 -14.34 6.13
N ALA A 426 -10.30 -13.54 5.67
CA ALA A 426 -10.09 -12.09 5.48
C ALA A 426 -9.91 -11.36 6.81
N LEU A 427 -10.73 -11.68 7.80
CA LEU A 427 -10.55 -11.14 9.16
C LEU A 427 -9.35 -11.78 9.85
N ALA A 428 -9.16 -13.09 9.76
CA ALA A 428 -7.99 -13.77 10.33
C ALA A 428 -6.68 -13.14 9.85
N LYS A 429 -6.57 -12.88 8.55
CA LYS A 429 -5.46 -12.15 7.94
C LYS A 429 -5.18 -10.79 8.60
N ARG A 430 -6.23 -9.99 8.84
CA ARG A 430 -6.08 -8.68 9.49
C ARG A 430 -5.43 -8.79 10.87
N PHE A 431 -5.87 -9.77 11.68
CA PHE A 431 -5.32 -10.00 13.01
C PHE A 431 -3.88 -10.51 12.95
N LEU A 432 -3.59 -11.45 12.03
CA LEU A 432 -2.24 -12.00 11.86
C LEU A 432 -1.23 -10.95 11.39
N LEU A 433 -1.59 -10.11 10.41
CA LEU A 433 -0.71 -9.06 9.94
C LEU A 433 -0.45 -8.00 11.01
N HIS A 434 -1.49 -7.63 11.77
CA HIS A 434 -1.32 -6.74 12.91
C HIS A 434 -0.42 -7.35 14.00
N LEU A 435 -0.59 -8.64 14.30
CA LEU A 435 0.28 -9.34 15.23
C LEU A 435 1.74 -9.34 14.75
N ALA A 436 1.97 -9.52 13.44
CA ALA A 436 3.30 -9.51 12.84
C ALA A 436 4.03 -8.17 13.02
N GLU A 437 3.32 -7.04 13.12
CA GLU A 437 3.91 -5.72 13.33
C GLU A 437 4.74 -5.64 14.62
N SER A 438 4.33 -6.38 15.67
CA SER A 438 4.95 -6.38 17.00
C SER A 438 5.98 -7.50 17.22
N GLN A 439 6.12 -8.45 16.26
CA GLN A 439 7.03 -9.57 16.42
C GLN A 439 8.48 -9.19 16.07
N ASP A 440 9.43 -9.84 16.75
CA ASP A 440 10.83 -9.85 16.35
C ASP A 440 11.07 -10.82 15.17
N GLU A 441 12.32 -10.93 14.72
CA GLU A 441 12.69 -11.82 13.60
C GLU A 441 12.34 -13.28 13.88
N THR A 442 12.54 -13.76 15.10
CA THR A 442 12.20 -15.12 15.49
C THR A 442 10.69 -15.34 15.47
N GLY A 443 9.92 -14.42 16.02
CA GLY A 443 8.46 -14.47 16.03
C GLY A 443 7.88 -14.42 14.62
N LEU A 444 8.44 -13.60 13.71
CA LEU A 444 8.02 -13.56 12.31
C LEU A 444 8.30 -14.87 11.58
N ALA A 445 9.47 -15.48 11.81
CA ALA A 445 9.81 -16.78 11.23
C ALA A 445 8.87 -17.88 11.76
N GLN A 446 8.59 -17.90 13.07
CA GLN A 446 7.63 -18.81 13.68
C GLN A 446 6.20 -18.60 13.15
N MET A 447 5.77 -17.36 12.92
CA MET A 447 4.47 -17.08 12.31
C MET A 447 4.40 -17.59 10.86
N ALA A 448 5.46 -17.42 10.09
CA ALA A 448 5.55 -17.93 8.73
C ALA A 448 5.44 -19.46 8.70
N GLU A 449 6.20 -20.16 9.55
CA GLU A 449 6.10 -21.63 9.69
C GLU A 449 4.70 -22.08 10.13
N MET A 450 4.08 -21.36 11.06
CA MET A 450 2.72 -21.64 11.51
C MET A 450 1.70 -21.60 10.37
N VAL A 451 1.75 -20.58 9.52
CA VAL A 451 0.79 -20.45 8.41
C VAL A 451 1.10 -21.42 7.27
N THR A 452 2.37 -21.83 7.11
CA THR A 452 2.78 -22.93 6.23
C THR A 452 2.17 -24.25 6.71
N ASP A 453 2.29 -24.58 8.01
CA ASP A 453 1.64 -25.76 8.62
C ASP A 453 0.11 -25.72 8.47
N TRP A 454 -0.47 -24.54 8.38
CA TRP A 454 -1.90 -24.38 8.12
C TRP A 454 -2.30 -24.63 6.67
N GLY A 455 -1.34 -24.66 5.75
CA GLY A 455 -1.56 -24.80 4.31
C GLY A 455 -2.17 -23.55 3.67
N GLU A 456 -1.82 -22.37 4.17
CA GLU A 456 -2.36 -21.09 3.74
C GLU A 456 -1.30 -20.24 3.00
N PRO A 457 -0.96 -20.56 1.75
CA PRO A 457 0.15 -19.92 1.01
C PRO A 457 -0.04 -18.41 0.82
N HIS A 458 -1.27 -17.93 0.81
CA HIS A 458 -1.54 -16.50 0.80
C HIS A 458 -1.02 -15.81 2.07
N LEU A 459 -1.28 -16.37 3.23
CA LEU A 459 -0.80 -15.84 4.50
C LEU A 459 0.73 -15.97 4.64
N GLU A 460 1.32 -17.04 4.10
CA GLU A 460 2.77 -17.22 4.05
C GLU A 460 3.44 -16.03 3.35
N VAL A 461 2.98 -15.71 2.13
CA VAL A 461 3.53 -14.58 1.35
C VAL A 461 3.36 -13.26 2.09
N LEU A 462 2.22 -13.02 2.71
CA LEU A 462 1.94 -11.74 3.39
C LEU A 462 2.82 -11.54 4.62
N ILE A 463 2.98 -12.55 5.46
CA ILE A 463 3.86 -12.50 6.64
C ILE A 463 5.31 -12.36 6.19
N ALA A 464 5.74 -13.12 5.19
CA ALA A 464 7.08 -13.03 4.66
C ALA A 464 7.37 -11.67 3.98
N LYS A 465 6.37 -11.02 3.39
CA LYS A 465 6.50 -9.64 2.88
C LYS A 465 6.69 -8.65 4.02
N ALA A 466 5.92 -8.76 5.10
CA ALA A 466 6.09 -7.92 6.28
C ALA A 466 7.49 -8.10 6.91
N ALA A 467 8.01 -9.33 6.93
CA ALA A 467 9.39 -9.61 7.35
C ALA A 467 10.41 -8.99 6.38
N ALA A 468 10.20 -9.12 5.07
CA ALA A 468 11.10 -8.61 4.04
C ALA A 468 11.20 -7.07 4.04
N GLU A 469 10.12 -6.36 4.36
CA GLU A 469 10.14 -4.89 4.54
C GLU A 469 11.08 -4.45 5.67
N ARG A 470 11.30 -5.33 6.65
CA ARG A 470 12.24 -5.14 7.77
C ARG A 470 13.64 -5.73 7.50
N GLY A 471 13.87 -6.20 6.28
CA GLY A 471 15.16 -6.78 5.87
C GLY A 471 15.31 -8.28 6.13
N LEU A 472 14.34 -8.94 6.77
CA LEU A 472 14.35 -10.39 7.04
C LEU A 472 13.73 -11.14 5.87
N ILE A 473 14.53 -11.94 5.18
CA ILE A 473 14.03 -12.81 4.10
C ILE A 473 13.77 -14.21 4.67
N LEU A 474 12.52 -14.67 4.52
CA LEU A 474 12.06 -16.00 4.88
C LEU A 474 11.78 -16.78 3.57
N PRO A 475 12.76 -17.49 2.98
CA PRO A 475 12.72 -17.89 1.57
C PRO A 475 11.53 -18.79 1.21
N ASP A 476 11.17 -19.71 2.10
CA ASP A 476 10.08 -20.65 1.84
C ASP A 476 8.72 -19.96 1.85
N ALA A 477 8.46 -19.14 2.85
CA ALA A 477 7.23 -18.37 2.95
C ALA A 477 7.18 -17.22 1.94
N TYR A 478 8.33 -16.61 1.59
CA TYR A 478 8.36 -15.51 0.62
C TYR A 478 8.17 -15.97 -0.81
N TYR A 479 8.60 -17.21 -1.13
CA TYR A 479 8.42 -17.87 -2.41
C TYR A 479 7.86 -19.29 -2.23
N PRO A 480 6.63 -19.44 -1.71
CA PRO A 480 6.03 -20.75 -1.53
C PRO A 480 5.78 -21.46 -2.86
N VAL A 481 5.81 -22.80 -2.84
CA VAL A 481 5.54 -23.64 -4.02
C VAL A 481 4.26 -24.47 -3.77
N PRO A 482 3.08 -23.82 -3.73
CA PRO A 482 1.85 -24.48 -3.36
C PRO A 482 1.38 -25.50 -4.42
N ALA A 483 0.77 -26.60 -3.97
CA ALA A 483 0.25 -27.66 -4.83
C ALA A 483 -0.87 -27.17 -5.78
N MET A 484 -1.53 -26.05 -5.45
CA MET A 484 -2.57 -25.47 -6.30
C MET A 484 -2.04 -24.93 -7.63
N VAL A 485 -0.71 -24.78 -7.79
CA VAL A 485 -0.04 -24.53 -9.07
C VAL A 485 0.71 -25.81 -9.47
N PRO A 486 0.07 -26.75 -10.21
CA PRO A 486 0.62 -28.07 -10.48
C PRO A 486 1.71 -28.05 -11.56
N ASP A 487 2.37 -29.18 -11.69
CA ASP A 487 3.22 -29.47 -12.86
C ASP A 487 2.36 -29.78 -14.10
N GLY A 488 2.98 -29.82 -15.30
CA GLY A 488 2.32 -30.19 -16.56
C GLY A 488 1.42 -29.13 -17.16
N LEU A 489 1.57 -27.86 -16.76
CA LEU A 489 0.91 -26.73 -17.39
C LEU A 489 1.44 -26.47 -18.80
N SER A 490 0.71 -25.68 -19.61
CA SER A 490 1.14 -25.25 -20.95
C SER A 490 2.35 -24.32 -20.95
N VAL A 491 2.78 -23.85 -19.77
CA VAL A 491 3.96 -23.02 -19.53
C VAL A 491 4.80 -23.59 -18.40
N SER A 492 6.03 -23.06 -18.23
CA SER A 492 6.87 -23.49 -17.10
C SER A 492 6.20 -23.19 -15.76
N ARG A 493 6.29 -24.14 -14.81
CA ARG A 493 5.73 -23.97 -13.46
C ARG A 493 6.34 -22.73 -12.76
N ALA A 494 7.62 -22.43 -13.01
CA ALA A 494 8.25 -21.24 -12.47
C ALA A 494 7.55 -19.94 -12.92
N LEU A 495 7.19 -19.84 -14.19
CA LEU A 495 6.43 -18.69 -14.71
C LEU A 495 5.02 -18.64 -14.12
N ALA A 496 4.31 -19.77 -14.06
CA ALA A 496 2.96 -19.83 -13.48
C ALA A 496 2.96 -19.42 -12.01
N LEU A 497 3.95 -19.86 -11.20
CA LEU A 497 4.13 -19.48 -9.81
C LEU A 497 4.44 -17.97 -9.68
N ALA A 498 5.33 -17.43 -10.50
CA ALA A 498 5.68 -16.02 -10.48
C ALA A 498 4.48 -15.13 -10.79
N ILE A 499 3.67 -15.51 -11.79
CA ILE A 499 2.42 -14.81 -12.14
C ILE A 499 1.40 -14.93 -11.00
N ALA A 500 1.10 -16.13 -10.49
CA ALA A 500 0.12 -16.32 -9.41
C ALA A 500 0.51 -15.54 -8.14
N ARG A 501 1.82 -15.56 -7.80
CA ARG A 501 2.34 -14.75 -6.70
C ARG A 501 2.15 -13.25 -6.92
N ARG A 502 2.37 -12.77 -8.14
CA ARG A 502 2.22 -11.33 -8.44
C ARG A 502 0.76 -10.90 -8.52
N GLU A 503 -0.13 -11.75 -9.03
CA GLU A 503 -1.54 -11.44 -9.27
C GLU A 503 -2.38 -11.46 -7.98
N SER A 504 -2.23 -12.49 -7.16
CA SER A 504 -3.11 -12.72 -6.01
C SER A 504 -2.37 -13.03 -4.71
N GLU A 505 -1.03 -13.15 -4.75
CA GLU A 505 -0.27 -13.70 -3.62
C GLU A 505 -0.83 -15.07 -3.19
N PHE A 506 -1.25 -15.87 -4.17
CA PHE A 506 -1.90 -17.17 -4.00
C PHE A 506 -3.26 -17.16 -3.30
N ASP A 507 -3.99 -16.03 -3.28
CA ASP A 507 -5.39 -16.01 -2.83
C ASP A 507 -6.31 -16.55 -3.95
N PRO A 508 -6.92 -17.74 -3.76
CA PRO A 508 -7.82 -18.30 -4.78
C PRO A 508 -9.14 -17.54 -4.90
N ALA A 509 -9.54 -16.78 -3.87
CA ALA A 509 -10.78 -16.00 -3.84
C ALA A 509 -10.58 -14.56 -4.31
N ALA A 510 -9.36 -14.15 -4.68
CA ALA A 510 -9.05 -12.78 -5.08
C ALA A 510 -9.93 -12.30 -6.23
N ARG A 511 -10.39 -11.03 -6.13
CA ARG A 511 -11.18 -10.36 -7.15
C ARG A 511 -10.80 -8.89 -7.23
N SER A 512 -10.40 -8.45 -8.42
CA SER A 512 -10.05 -7.05 -8.66
C SER A 512 -11.27 -6.18 -8.95
N SER A 513 -11.11 -4.86 -8.90
CA SER A 513 -12.13 -3.89 -9.32
C SER A 513 -12.51 -4.01 -10.80
N ALA A 514 -11.61 -4.53 -11.64
CA ALA A 514 -11.85 -4.83 -13.05
C ALA A 514 -12.48 -6.22 -13.29
N ASP A 515 -12.89 -6.93 -12.22
CA ASP A 515 -13.46 -8.28 -12.25
C ASP A 515 -12.47 -9.38 -12.70
N ALA A 516 -11.17 -9.16 -12.58
CA ALA A 516 -10.21 -10.25 -12.69
C ALA A 516 -10.31 -11.17 -11.45
N ARG A 517 -10.19 -12.50 -11.63
CA ARG A 517 -10.59 -13.49 -10.61
C ARG A 517 -9.56 -14.57 -10.38
N GLY A 518 -9.43 -14.96 -9.11
CA GLY A 518 -8.69 -16.13 -8.64
C GLY A 518 -7.18 -16.00 -8.71
N LEU A 519 -6.47 -17.09 -8.58
CA LEU A 519 -5.01 -17.16 -8.43
C LEU A 519 -4.24 -16.35 -9.48
N MET A 520 -4.61 -16.46 -10.74
CA MET A 520 -3.93 -15.80 -11.85
C MET A 520 -4.71 -14.57 -12.35
N GLN A 521 -5.70 -14.08 -11.61
CA GLN A 521 -6.50 -12.89 -11.92
C GLN A 521 -6.98 -12.86 -13.38
N VAL A 522 -7.61 -13.94 -13.82
CA VAL A 522 -8.09 -14.05 -15.20
C VAL A 522 -9.42 -13.33 -15.34
N LEU A 523 -9.53 -12.42 -16.31
CA LEU A 523 -10.80 -11.78 -16.66
C LEU A 523 -11.80 -12.82 -17.18
N PRO A 524 -13.10 -12.76 -16.82
CA PRO A 524 -14.11 -13.72 -17.29
C PRO A 524 -14.19 -13.87 -18.80
N GLY A 525 -14.00 -12.77 -19.56
CA GLY A 525 -13.95 -12.80 -21.02
C GLY A 525 -12.77 -13.61 -21.55
N THR A 526 -11.57 -13.38 -21.01
CA THR A 526 -10.35 -14.15 -21.33
C THR A 526 -10.51 -15.60 -20.93
N ALA A 527 -11.03 -15.87 -19.73
CA ALA A 527 -11.27 -17.22 -19.24
C ALA A 527 -12.23 -18.01 -20.15
N LYS A 528 -13.32 -17.38 -20.62
CA LYS A 528 -14.27 -17.98 -21.56
C LYS A 528 -13.61 -18.32 -22.90
N LEU A 529 -12.75 -17.43 -23.41
CA LEU A 529 -12.01 -17.66 -24.64
C LEU A 529 -11.04 -18.85 -24.49
N MET A 530 -10.26 -18.88 -23.40
CA MET A 530 -9.30 -19.96 -23.13
C MET A 530 -10.02 -21.30 -22.89
N ALA A 531 -11.12 -21.31 -22.15
CA ALA A 531 -11.92 -22.51 -21.96
C ALA A 531 -12.40 -23.09 -23.30
N GLY A 532 -12.88 -22.23 -24.21
CA GLY A 532 -13.30 -22.63 -25.55
C GLY A 532 -12.14 -23.24 -26.37
N LYS A 533 -10.97 -22.63 -26.36
CA LYS A 533 -9.75 -23.16 -27.04
C LYS A 533 -9.30 -24.50 -26.47
N LEU A 534 -9.47 -24.72 -25.18
CA LEU A 534 -9.13 -25.97 -24.49
C LEU A 534 -10.24 -27.03 -24.58
N GLY A 535 -11.38 -26.75 -25.21
CA GLY A 535 -12.52 -27.66 -25.23
C GLY A 535 -13.15 -27.90 -23.86
N LYS A 536 -12.98 -26.98 -22.92
CA LYS A 536 -13.51 -27.06 -21.55
C LYS A 536 -14.78 -26.21 -21.39
N PRO A 537 -15.75 -26.65 -20.56
CA PRO A 537 -16.90 -25.80 -20.23
C PRO A 537 -16.42 -24.56 -19.44
N PHE A 538 -16.99 -23.40 -19.77
CA PHE A 538 -16.74 -22.17 -19.03
C PHE A 538 -17.69 -22.05 -17.83
N ASP A 539 -17.13 -21.84 -16.64
CA ASP A 539 -17.85 -21.55 -15.40
C ASP A 539 -17.16 -20.40 -14.66
N ALA A 540 -17.84 -19.25 -14.59
CA ALA A 540 -17.32 -18.05 -13.95
C ALA A 540 -17.17 -18.19 -12.42
N GLY A 541 -17.96 -19.05 -11.77
CA GLY A 541 -17.85 -19.32 -10.34
C GLY A 541 -16.58 -20.11 -10.00
N LYS A 542 -16.19 -21.03 -10.89
CA LYS A 542 -14.95 -21.81 -10.71
C LYS A 542 -13.67 -20.97 -10.78
N LEU A 543 -13.73 -19.76 -11.31
CA LEU A 543 -12.54 -18.89 -11.32
C LEU A 543 -12.03 -18.54 -9.91
N THR A 544 -12.91 -18.57 -8.90
CA THR A 544 -12.55 -18.30 -7.50
C THR A 544 -12.71 -19.50 -6.57
N SER A 545 -13.42 -20.54 -7.00
CA SER A 545 -13.68 -21.74 -6.17
C SER A 545 -12.88 -22.98 -6.56
N ASP A 546 -12.23 -22.97 -7.75
CA ASP A 546 -11.42 -24.07 -8.28
C ASP A 546 -10.06 -23.52 -8.75
N PRO A 547 -9.05 -23.52 -7.85
CA PRO A 547 -7.72 -23.01 -8.18
C PRO A 547 -7.08 -23.68 -9.40
N ALA A 548 -7.25 -24.99 -9.55
CA ALA A 548 -6.69 -25.73 -10.67
C ALA A 548 -7.32 -25.33 -12.01
N TYR A 549 -8.62 -25.06 -12.01
CA TYR A 549 -9.32 -24.52 -13.18
C TYR A 549 -8.80 -23.14 -13.55
N ASN A 550 -8.64 -22.23 -12.57
CA ASN A 550 -8.11 -20.89 -12.78
C ASN A 550 -6.69 -20.93 -13.36
N VAL A 551 -5.79 -21.70 -12.76
CA VAL A 551 -4.40 -21.86 -13.21
C VAL A 551 -4.33 -22.46 -14.62
N THR A 552 -5.18 -23.43 -14.95
CA THR A 552 -5.23 -24.01 -16.30
C THR A 552 -5.55 -22.93 -17.35
N LEU A 553 -6.53 -22.08 -17.10
CA LEU A 553 -6.93 -21.03 -18.04
C LEU A 553 -5.89 -19.89 -18.10
N GLY A 554 -5.32 -19.50 -16.97
CA GLY A 554 -4.25 -18.51 -16.90
C GLY A 554 -2.98 -18.97 -17.63
N ALA A 555 -2.59 -20.24 -17.44
CA ALA A 555 -1.46 -20.83 -18.15
C ALA A 555 -1.69 -20.92 -19.67
N ALA A 556 -2.92 -21.22 -20.11
CA ALA A 556 -3.26 -21.20 -21.53
C ALA A 556 -3.13 -19.79 -22.14
N TYR A 557 -3.55 -18.76 -21.40
CA TYR A 557 -3.37 -17.38 -21.84
C TYR A 557 -1.90 -16.95 -21.87
N LEU A 558 -1.10 -17.38 -20.90
CA LEU A 558 0.37 -17.18 -20.93
C LEU A 558 1.02 -17.88 -22.11
N ALA A 559 0.55 -19.07 -22.49
CA ALA A 559 1.06 -19.78 -23.67
C ALA A 559 0.84 -18.98 -24.98
N GLU A 560 -0.28 -18.28 -25.10
CA GLU A 560 -0.52 -17.36 -26.23
C GLU A 560 0.46 -16.17 -26.23
N MET A 561 0.81 -15.65 -25.04
CA MET A 561 1.82 -14.59 -24.95
C MET A 561 3.20 -15.11 -25.35
N ILE A 562 3.54 -16.35 -24.99
CA ILE A 562 4.81 -16.98 -25.43
C ILE A 562 4.82 -17.24 -26.93
N GLU A 563 3.72 -17.69 -27.50
CA GLU A 563 3.60 -17.89 -28.95
C GLU A 563 3.82 -16.57 -29.73
N GLU A 564 3.30 -15.46 -29.19
CA GLU A 564 3.40 -14.16 -29.85
C GLU A 564 4.76 -13.47 -29.63
N PHE A 565 5.25 -13.46 -28.39
CA PHE A 565 6.42 -12.65 -28.00
C PHE A 565 7.71 -13.47 -27.83
N GLY A 566 7.66 -14.80 -28.06
CA GLY A 566 8.78 -15.68 -27.72
C GLY A 566 8.98 -15.81 -26.21
N PRO A 567 10.15 -16.24 -25.75
CA PRO A 567 10.42 -16.48 -24.34
C PRO A 567 10.71 -15.20 -23.51
N SER A 568 10.58 -14.00 -24.10
CA SER A 568 10.85 -12.73 -23.42
C SER A 568 9.91 -12.49 -22.24
N ILE A 569 10.40 -12.64 -21.02
CA ILE A 569 9.61 -12.38 -19.81
C ILE A 569 9.14 -10.92 -19.76
N ALA A 570 9.93 -9.97 -20.27
CA ALA A 570 9.51 -8.56 -20.31
C ALA A 570 8.24 -8.35 -21.15
N LEU A 571 8.17 -8.98 -22.33
CA LEU A 571 7.01 -8.85 -23.21
C LEU A 571 5.82 -9.71 -22.76
N ILE A 572 6.07 -10.94 -22.28
CA ILE A 572 5.04 -11.84 -21.76
C ILE A 572 4.33 -11.20 -20.56
N ALA A 573 5.09 -10.74 -19.57
CA ALA A 573 4.55 -10.12 -18.37
C ALA A 573 3.82 -8.81 -18.69
N ALA A 574 4.37 -7.98 -19.57
CA ALA A 574 3.72 -6.76 -20.04
C ALA A 574 2.41 -7.05 -20.78
N GLY A 575 2.39 -8.09 -21.63
CA GLY A 575 1.21 -8.53 -22.36
C GLY A 575 0.13 -9.11 -21.47
N TYR A 576 0.52 -9.87 -20.45
CA TYR A 576 -0.42 -10.43 -19.49
C TYR A 576 -1.13 -9.35 -18.66
N ASN A 577 -0.36 -8.40 -18.10
CA ASN A 577 -0.90 -7.32 -17.24
C ASN A 577 -1.65 -6.24 -18.03
N ALA A 578 -1.08 -5.74 -19.15
CA ALA A 578 -1.63 -4.59 -19.87
C ALA A 578 -2.38 -4.97 -21.16
N GLY A 579 -2.45 -6.25 -21.49
CA GLY A 579 -2.96 -6.76 -22.75
C GLY A 579 -1.92 -6.71 -23.88
N PRO A 580 -1.93 -7.69 -24.85
CA PRO A 580 -0.86 -7.85 -25.84
C PRO A 580 -0.71 -6.67 -26.81
N GLY A 581 -1.75 -5.86 -26.99
CA GLY A 581 -1.69 -4.66 -27.82
C GLY A 581 -0.71 -3.59 -27.33
N ARG A 582 -0.45 -3.55 -26.01
CA ARG A 582 0.46 -2.56 -25.40
C ARG A 582 1.92 -2.86 -25.71
N PRO A 583 2.47 -4.04 -25.40
CA PRO A 583 3.86 -4.35 -25.76
C PRO A 583 4.11 -4.29 -27.27
N ARG A 584 3.17 -4.66 -28.15
CA ARG A 584 3.32 -4.45 -29.60
C ARG A 584 3.58 -2.98 -29.94
N ARG A 585 2.81 -2.09 -29.35
CA ARG A 585 2.97 -0.65 -29.51
C ARG A 585 4.32 -0.17 -28.95
N TRP A 586 4.70 -0.63 -27.75
CA TRP A 586 5.98 -0.24 -27.12
C TRP A 586 7.20 -0.75 -27.87
N ILE A 587 7.13 -1.93 -28.52
CA ILE A 587 8.18 -2.39 -29.45
C ILE A 587 8.35 -1.38 -30.61
N SER A 588 7.25 -0.89 -31.17
CA SER A 588 7.29 0.10 -32.24
C SER A 588 7.81 1.47 -31.79
N GLU A 589 7.51 1.87 -30.55
CA GLU A 589 7.87 3.20 -30.02
C GLU A 589 9.27 3.26 -29.41
N PHE A 590 9.72 2.18 -28.74
CA PHE A 590 10.95 2.16 -27.94
C PHE A 590 12.01 1.18 -28.47
N GLY A 591 11.72 0.47 -29.55
CA GLY A 591 12.53 -0.63 -30.06
C GLY A 591 12.17 -1.99 -29.45
N ASP A 592 12.58 -3.06 -30.11
CA ASP A 592 12.34 -4.42 -29.65
C ASP A 592 13.31 -4.75 -28.50
N PRO A 593 12.82 -5.05 -27.29
CA PRO A 593 13.69 -5.34 -26.15
C PRO A 593 14.52 -6.62 -26.29
N ARG A 594 14.18 -7.50 -27.24
CA ARG A 594 14.93 -8.71 -27.57
C ARG A 594 16.20 -8.40 -28.38
N SER A 595 16.22 -7.24 -29.06
CA SER A 595 17.40 -6.82 -29.83
C SER A 595 18.61 -6.60 -28.91
N PRO A 596 19.83 -6.99 -29.36
CA PRO A 596 21.05 -6.70 -28.61
C PRO A 596 21.33 -5.20 -28.46
N ASP A 597 20.82 -4.37 -29.38
CA ASP A 597 21.05 -2.93 -29.40
C ASP A 597 20.14 -2.19 -28.38
N VAL A 598 19.16 -2.86 -27.79
CA VAL A 598 18.25 -2.28 -26.80
C VAL A 598 18.68 -2.68 -25.39
N ASP A 599 18.98 -1.70 -24.53
CA ASP A 599 19.17 -1.94 -23.10
C ASP A 599 17.81 -2.33 -22.48
N ILE A 600 17.71 -3.59 -22.05
CA ILE A 600 16.45 -4.14 -21.54
C ILE A 600 16.00 -3.46 -20.24
N VAL A 601 16.93 -2.99 -19.40
CA VAL A 601 16.60 -2.30 -18.15
C VAL A 601 16.01 -0.93 -18.45
N ASP A 602 16.60 -0.21 -19.39
CA ASP A 602 16.07 1.07 -19.87
C ASP A 602 14.71 0.90 -20.53
N TRP A 603 14.51 -0.17 -21.29
CA TRP A 603 13.22 -0.47 -21.92
C TRP A 603 12.14 -0.68 -20.88
N VAL A 604 12.40 -1.49 -19.85
CA VAL A 604 11.48 -1.73 -18.73
C VAL A 604 11.15 -0.41 -18.02
N GLU A 605 12.16 0.43 -17.71
CA GLU A 605 11.94 1.73 -17.06
C GLU A 605 11.18 2.74 -17.93
N THR A 606 11.17 2.55 -19.25
CA THR A 606 10.44 3.42 -20.19
C THR A 606 8.95 3.04 -20.31
N ILE A 607 8.55 1.85 -19.85
CA ILE A 607 7.15 1.42 -19.85
C ILE A 607 6.26 2.52 -19.24
N PRO A 608 5.22 3.01 -19.96
CA PRO A 608 4.40 4.14 -19.53
C PRO A 608 3.63 3.89 -18.24
N PHE A 609 3.15 2.66 -18.04
CA PHE A 609 2.31 2.29 -16.91
C PHE A 609 3.18 1.83 -15.73
N ALA A 610 3.11 2.58 -14.61
CA ALA A 610 3.88 2.26 -13.41
C ALA A 610 3.58 0.84 -12.89
N GLU A 611 2.31 0.46 -12.91
CA GLU A 611 1.89 -0.90 -12.52
C GLU A 611 2.54 -1.97 -13.39
N THR A 612 2.48 -1.82 -14.73
CA THR A 612 3.06 -2.81 -15.66
C THR A 612 4.58 -2.86 -15.57
N ARG A 613 5.23 -1.71 -15.38
CA ARG A 613 6.68 -1.65 -15.17
C ARG A 613 7.09 -2.46 -13.93
N THR A 614 6.43 -2.22 -12.81
CA THR A 614 6.67 -2.98 -11.57
C THR A 614 6.29 -4.45 -11.74
N TYR A 615 5.21 -4.74 -12.46
CA TYR A 615 4.77 -6.10 -12.75
C TYR A 615 5.85 -6.92 -13.48
N VAL A 616 6.42 -6.37 -14.55
CA VAL A 616 7.52 -7.00 -15.30
C VAL A 616 8.70 -7.32 -14.39
N MET A 617 9.12 -6.36 -13.54
CA MET A 617 10.22 -6.56 -12.60
C MET A 617 9.93 -7.70 -11.62
N ARG A 618 8.72 -7.72 -11.02
CA ARG A 618 8.32 -8.74 -10.02
C ARG A 618 8.16 -10.13 -10.62
N VAL A 619 7.68 -10.24 -11.86
CA VAL A 619 7.60 -11.53 -12.54
C VAL A 619 8.99 -12.05 -12.90
N ALA A 620 9.86 -11.19 -13.41
CA ALA A 620 11.23 -11.58 -13.76
C ALA A 620 12.03 -12.11 -12.56
N GLU A 621 12.00 -11.36 -11.42
CA GLU A 621 12.65 -11.84 -10.18
C GLU A 621 12.05 -13.16 -9.68
N GLY A 622 10.72 -13.28 -9.73
CA GLY A 622 10.03 -14.51 -9.33
C GLY A 622 10.43 -15.72 -10.17
N VAL A 623 10.53 -15.57 -11.49
CA VAL A 623 10.91 -16.66 -12.40
C VAL A 623 12.31 -17.18 -12.08
N VAL A 624 13.28 -16.30 -11.83
CA VAL A 624 14.65 -16.69 -11.47
C VAL A 624 14.66 -17.53 -10.20
N ILE A 625 13.98 -17.06 -9.16
CA ILE A 625 13.97 -17.71 -7.83
C ILE A 625 13.18 -19.03 -7.88
N TYR A 626 11.96 -19.02 -8.45
CA TYR A 626 11.16 -20.26 -8.55
C TYR A 626 11.84 -21.34 -9.38
N ARG A 627 12.58 -20.95 -10.44
CA ARG A 627 13.35 -21.93 -11.22
C ARG A 627 14.44 -22.60 -10.38
N ALA A 628 15.15 -21.84 -9.55
CA ALA A 628 16.14 -22.37 -8.63
C ALA A 628 15.49 -23.28 -7.57
N LYS A 629 14.39 -22.85 -6.96
CA LYS A 629 13.63 -23.66 -5.97
C LYS A 629 13.13 -24.97 -6.56
N LEU A 630 12.54 -24.95 -7.75
CA LEU A 630 12.02 -26.16 -8.42
C LEU A 630 13.14 -27.13 -8.84
N LYS A 631 14.35 -26.62 -9.13
CA LYS A 631 15.51 -27.45 -9.44
C LYS A 631 16.28 -27.93 -8.20
N GLY A 632 16.05 -27.31 -7.04
CA GLY A 632 16.79 -27.56 -5.81
C GLY A 632 18.26 -27.16 -5.88
N GLN A 633 18.64 -26.26 -6.80
CA GLN A 633 20.02 -25.77 -6.93
C GLN A 633 20.08 -24.35 -7.46
N VAL A 634 21.05 -23.58 -6.98
CA VAL A 634 21.39 -22.27 -7.49
C VAL A 634 22.31 -22.35 -8.71
N GLY A 635 22.33 -21.29 -9.50
CA GLY A 635 23.19 -21.16 -10.68
C GLY A 635 23.55 -19.71 -10.94
N PRO A 636 24.32 -19.41 -11.99
CA PRO A 636 24.63 -18.05 -12.38
C PRO A 636 23.36 -17.23 -12.59
N VAL A 637 23.32 -16.02 -12.05
CA VAL A 637 22.21 -15.10 -12.30
C VAL A 637 22.29 -14.59 -13.72
N ARG A 638 21.19 -14.71 -14.48
CA ARG A 638 21.06 -14.27 -15.88
C ARG A 638 19.70 -13.65 -16.13
N ILE A 639 19.37 -12.61 -15.33
CA ILE A 639 18.05 -12.00 -15.41
C ILE A 639 17.83 -11.22 -16.70
N THR A 640 18.89 -10.69 -17.32
CA THR A 640 18.78 -10.00 -18.61
C THR A 640 18.46 -10.96 -19.75
N ASP A 641 18.99 -12.18 -19.71
CA ASP A 641 18.65 -13.25 -20.66
C ASP A 641 17.16 -13.62 -20.51
N GLU A 642 16.66 -13.76 -19.27
CA GLU A 642 15.24 -14.03 -19.02
C GLU A 642 14.31 -12.92 -19.55
N LEU A 643 14.71 -11.67 -19.36
CA LEU A 643 13.92 -10.53 -19.83
C LEU A 643 13.88 -10.46 -21.36
N LYS A 644 14.99 -10.77 -22.05
CA LYS A 644 15.08 -10.75 -23.50
C LYS A 644 14.48 -12.00 -24.15
N GLY A 645 14.71 -13.16 -23.56
CA GLY A 645 14.26 -14.47 -24.05
C GLY A 645 15.28 -15.25 -24.83
#